data_d8ce3b1f73b377cc7f4dcf43f6c420a7
#
_entry.id   d8ce3b1f73b377cc7f4dcf43f6c420a7
#
_cell.length_a   1.000
_cell.length_b   1.000
_cell.length_c   1.000
_cell.angle_alpha   90.00
_cell.angle_beta   90.00
_cell.angle_gamma   90.00
#
_symmetry.space_group_name_H-M   'P 1'
#
loop_
_entity.id
_entity.type
_entity.pdbx_description
1 polymer ?
#
loop_
_entity_poly.entity_id
_entity_poly.type
_entity_poly.pdbx_seq_one_letter_code
_entity_poly.pdbx_strand_id
1 'polypeptide(L)'
;MGTQDGSERPGQPGISNDLSGSVQGQLAQVGVVHGGITFNYHVDRGAAPDRRPDQVPRPPRGFVDRRQPFAELDGLLAYGDSADCPIGVFSGLPGIGKTAAVCQWAHTNKTRFPSGQIFIDFTALRAGIGGDVSEALAICLRALGVSDQYLPAGLADRTALYRDLSAKHQILVVLDDVTHAAQVKPLVPQGPGSAVLATSTWRLGELVLDGASLLPLEVLGADSSLELLSVLCGPQRVADEAEAAARLADLCGGLPLALRICGARLLSQRRLTIGALVTELFDEQSRLSRITVSPAHEERTVSAALELAYRDLPESAARMYRVLGLLPGLSFDAAVAAVAAGLDTVDRAQDALDVLEAASMLAVTDDGRYALHGLVRLHARDTARALDPPDSERDTVRRVAGHYLALTAAADLAVRADRLRILRLAGDAGTSVAGVAGPFAGGTDPGRDAISWLEAERANILAVLRAAAGFELDRTAWQTAEAFTVLFLHHRHVADWRESLELGAEAARRDGNPAAEARLRSLLSRPLLDLGRDEEAKAQLDLAEQRAVESGHLVLQASVQEFLGRYWDAHDPARAVDAYRASLALNAEAGEERGEALARHFLGCAQGAAGNHSAALASLARAREAFLALGDGRMAARSLAATGRVLARTGTRAQAADTLSRAADDLHAVGASHYEAQALEDLADLLDDPAEARSCLQRALAVYEEGGSPRAAAVLARLAVG
;
A
#
# COMPACT_ATOMS: atom_id res chain seq x y z
N MET A 1 -17.44 -90.08 61.31
CA MET A 1 -17.10 -89.09 62.32
C MET A 1 -16.36 -87.99 61.62
N GLY A 2 -16.91 -87.03 61.28
CA GLY A 2 -17.43 -85.73 61.79
C GLY A 2 -16.36 -84.72 61.36
N THR A 3 -16.59 -83.65 60.96
CA THR A 3 -17.56 -82.60 60.98
C THR A 3 -17.14 -81.51 59.97
N GLN A 4 -18.12 -81.02 59.39
CA GLN A 4 -18.15 -79.81 58.61
C GLN A 4 -17.48 -78.59 59.26
N ASP A 5 -16.92 -77.74 58.49
CA ASP A 5 -17.19 -76.35 58.75
C ASP A 5 -17.19 -75.58 57.41
N GLY A 6 -18.31 -74.95 57.15
CA GLY A 6 -18.55 -74.16 55.99
C GLY A 6 -18.27 -72.69 56.25
N SER A 7 -17.61 -72.05 55.34
CA SER A 7 -17.65 -70.58 55.22
C SER A 7 -17.92 -70.18 53.76
N GLU A 8 -19.16 -69.79 53.54
CA GLU A 8 -19.62 -69.13 52.36
C GLU A 8 -18.82 -67.82 52.12
N ARG A 9 -18.19 -67.72 51.00
CA ARG A 9 -17.70 -66.44 50.46
C ARG A 9 -18.78 -65.83 49.54
N PRO A 10 -19.06 -64.52 49.64
CA PRO A 10 -20.10 -63.87 48.88
C PRO A 10 -19.69 -63.92 47.38
N GLY A 11 -20.68 -64.23 46.53
CA GLY A 11 -20.54 -64.42 45.09
C GLY A 11 -20.07 -63.17 44.40
N GLN A 12 -19.04 -63.31 43.58
CA GLN A 12 -18.73 -62.36 42.53
C GLN A 12 -19.83 -62.35 41.49
N PRO A 13 -20.25 -61.17 40.94
CA PRO A 13 -21.21 -61.13 39.85
C PRO A 13 -20.64 -61.80 38.65
N GLY A 14 -21.28 -62.81 38.14
CA GLY A 14 -20.90 -63.54 36.93
C GLY A 14 -20.99 -62.59 35.73
N ILE A 15 -19.87 -62.38 35.02
CA ILE A 15 -19.83 -61.67 33.77
C ILE A 15 -20.35 -62.61 32.69
N SER A 16 -21.56 -62.36 32.12
CA SER A 16 -22.06 -63.06 30.95
C SER A 16 -21.85 -62.18 29.72
N ASN A 17 -21.08 -62.65 28.76
CA ASN A 17 -20.90 -62.01 27.44
C ASN A 17 -21.78 -62.73 26.45
N ASP A 18 -22.88 -62.14 26.02
CA ASP A 18 -23.75 -62.69 24.98
C ASP A 18 -23.44 -62.02 23.63
N LEU A 19 -23.15 -62.81 22.65
CA LEU A 19 -22.91 -62.37 21.28
C LEU A 19 -24.02 -62.94 20.40
N SER A 20 -24.89 -62.10 19.87
CA SER A 20 -25.95 -62.46 18.92
C SER A 20 -25.60 -61.94 17.55
N GLY A 21 -25.08 -62.77 16.66
CA GLY A 21 -24.73 -62.43 15.27
C GLY A 21 -23.63 -63.35 14.71
N SER A 22 -23.41 -63.34 13.36
CA SER A 22 -22.32 -64.06 12.71
C SER A 22 -21.05 -63.26 12.76
N VAL A 23 -20.00 -63.79 13.36
CA VAL A 23 -18.66 -63.19 13.38
C VAL A 23 -17.79 -63.90 12.33
N GLN A 24 -17.30 -63.12 11.36
CA GLN A 24 -16.26 -63.62 10.43
C GLN A 24 -14.90 -63.11 10.95
N GLY A 25 -14.18 -63.97 11.66
CA GLY A 25 -12.87 -63.66 12.23
C GLY A 25 -12.63 -64.30 13.60
N GLN A 26 -11.47 -64.06 14.22
CA GLN A 26 -11.13 -64.58 15.54
C GLN A 26 -11.84 -63.81 16.63
N LEU A 27 -12.58 -64.54 17.50
CA LEU A 27 -13.25 -63.98 18.63
C LEU A 27 -12.52 -64.42 19.92
N ALA A 28 -12.19 -63.48 20.79
CA ALA A 28 -11.71 -63.76 22.15
C ALA A 28 -12.75 -63.28 23.20
N GLN A 29 -13.34 -64.21 23.96
CA GLN A 29 -14.15 -63.88 25.13
C GLN A 29 -13.28 -64.06 26.40
N VAL A 30 -13.15 -62.95 27.16
CA VAL A 30 -12.31 -62.91 28.36
C VAL A 30 -13.12 -62.38 29.52
N GLY A 31 -13.09 -63.15 30.65
CA GLY A 31 -13.86 -62.77 31.86
C GLY A 31 -13.26 -61.62 32.66
N VAL A 32 -11.97 -61.68 32.97
CA VAL A 32 -11.23 -60.60 33.66
C VAL A 32 -9.78 -60.59 33.17
N VAL A 33 -9.29 -59.41 32.78
CA VAL A 33 -7.90 -59.18 32.35
C VAL A 33 -7.19 -58.30 33.37
N HIS A 34 -6.18 -58.82 34.04
CA HIS A 34 -5.25 -58.05 34.83
C HIS A 34 -4.00 -57.78 33.97
N GLY A 35 -4.05 -56.65 33.20
CA GLY A 35 -3.02 -56.25 32.27
C GLY A 35 -3.61 -55.85 30.91
N GLY A 36 -2.81 -55.25 30.02
CA GLY A 36 -3.28 -54.86 28.71
C GLY A 36 -3.49 -56.06 27.77
N ILE A 37 -4.53 -56.00 26.93
CA ILE A 37 -4.70 -56.95 25.82
C ILE A 37 -3.98 -56.36 24.62
N THR A 38 -2.94 -57.05 24.12
CA THR A 38 -2.27 -56.67 22.88
C THR A 38 -2.83 -57.48 21.74
N PHE A 39 -3.49 -56.84 20.78
CA PHE A 39 -3.91 -57.50 19.55
C PHE A 39 -2.77 -57.40 18.55
N ASN A 40 -2.15 -58.53 18.22
CA ASN A 40 -1.21 -58.60 17.08
C ASN A 40 -2.03 -58.82 15.81
N TYR A 41 -2.20 -57.81 15.01
CA TYR A 41 -2.81 -57.93 13.70
C TYR A 41 -1.79 -58.57 12.74
N HIS A 42 -1.92 -59.84 12.45
CA HIS A 42 -1.30 -60.42 11.27
C HIS A 42 -2.20 -60.03 10.08
N VAL A 43 -1.82 -58.99 9.35
CA VAL A 43 -2.39 -58.68 8.05
C VAL A 43 -1.97 -59.83 7.11
N ASP A 44 -2.91 -60.73 6.78
CA ASP A 44 -2.71 -61.72 5.76
C ASP A 44 -2.56 -60.99 4.43
N ARG A 45 -1.31 -60.86 3.96
CA ARG A 45 -0.98 -60.22 2.69
C ARG A 45 -1.38 -61.17 1.55
N GLY A 46 -2.69 -61.30 1.30
CA GLY A 46 -3.12 -61.62 -0.04
C GLY A 46 -2.58 -60.52 -0.93
N ALA A 47 -1.71 -60.86 -1.87
CA ALA A 47 -1.05 -59.92 -2.76
C ALA A 47 -2.09 -58.99 -3.42
N ALA A 48 -2.39 -57.90 -2.76
CA ALA A 48 -3.05 -56.77 -3.42
C ALA A 48 -2.08 -56.32 -4.53
N PRO A 49 -2.56 -56.08 -5.74
CA PRO A 49 -1.72 -55.58 -6.81
C PRO A 49 -0.98 -54.36 -6.29
N ASP A 50 0.30 -54.24 -6.60
CA ASP A 50 1.22 -53.15 -6.26
C ASP A 50 0.66 -51.81 -6.81
N ARG A 51 -0.46 -51.39 -6.26
CA ARG A 51 -1.16 -50.13 -6.63
C ARG A 51 -0.48 -48.99 -5.90
N ARG A 52 0.42 -48.34 -6.61
CA ARG A 52 1.00 -47.07 -6.16
C ARG A 52 -0.09 -46.00 -6.24
N PRO A 53 -0.43 -45.30 -5.16
CA PRO A 53 -1.40 -44.22 -5.22
C PRO A 53 -0.89 -43.10 -6.14
N ASP A 54 -1.72 -42.67 -7.08
CA ASP A 54 -1.48 -41.56 -8.01
C ASP A 54 -2.69 -40.66 -7.98
N GLN A 55 -2.89 -39.96 -6.84
CA GLN A 55 -4.14 -39.27 -6.53
C GLN A 55 -4.06 -37.77 -6.78
N VAL A 56 -2.85 -37.20 -7.00
CA VAL A 56 -2.71 -35.77 -7.22
C VAL A 56 -3.37 -35.37 -8.55
N PRO A 57 -4.31 -34.39 -8.54
CA PRO A 57 -4.96 -33.91 -9.75
C PRO A 57 -3.95 -33.41 -10.79
N ARG A 58 -4.32 -33.53 -12.06
CA ARG A 58 -3.50 -32.94 -13.12
C ARG A 58 -3.46 -31.42 -13.00
N PRO A 59 -2.28 -30.80 -13.17
CA PRO A 59 -2.19 -29.35 -13.15
C PRO A 59 -3.02 -28.73 -14.28
N PRO A 60 -3.56 -27.53 -14.08
CA PRO A 60 -4.32 -26.85 -15.11
C PRO A 60 -3.40 -26.49 -16.30
N ARG A 61 -3.96 -26.57 -17.52
CA ARG A 61 -3.24 -26.12 -18.73
C ARG A 61 -2.84 -24.65 -18.59
N GLY A 62 -1.64 -24.30 -19.10
CA GLY A 62 -1.13 -22.94 -19.04
C GLY A 62 -0.74 -22.53 -17.62
N PHE A 63 -0.01 -23.39 -16.93
CA PHE A 63 0.68 -23.01 -15.71
C PHE A 63 1.88 -22.14 -16.09
N VAL A 64 1.99 -20.96 -15.51
CA VAL A 64 3.06 -19.99 -15.75
C VAL A 64 3.70 -19.59 -14.42
N ASP A 65 5.02 -19.25 -14.48
CA ASP A 65 5.78 -18.75 -13.35
C ASP A 65 5.94 -19.74 -12.17
N ARG A 66 6.25 -19.25 -10.98
CA ARG A 66 6.49 -19.99 -9.71
C ARG A 66 7.87 -20.62 -9.61
N ARG A 67 8.86 -20.10 -10.34
CA ARG A 67 10.23 -20.65 -10.33
C ARG A 67 10.87 -20.56 -8.96
N GLN A 68 10.70 -19.42 -8.26
CA GLN A 68 11.31 -19.20 -6.96
C GLN A 68 10.74 -20.13 -5.88
N PRO A 69 9.42 -20.24 -5.63
CA PRO A 69 8.86 -21.18 -4.66
C PRO A 69 9.23 -22.65 -4.97
N PHE A 70 9.34 -23.00 -6.24
CA PHE A 70 9.77 -24.35 -6.63
C PHE A 70 11.25 -24.60 -6.33
N ALA A 71 12.13 -23.62 -6.59
CA ALA A 71 13.56 -23.73 -6.27
C ALA A 71 13.78 -23.84 -4.75
N GLU A 72 13.03 -23.09 -3.95
CA GLU A 72 13.05 -23.19 -2.49
C GLU A 72 12.63 -24.59 -2.03
N LEU A 73 11.51 -25.11 -2.57
CA LEU A 73 11.03 -26.46 -2.26
C LEU A 73 12.02 -27.54 -2.70
N ASP A 74 12.63 -27.41 -3.88
CA ASP A 74 13.65 -28.36 -4.36
C ASP A 74 14.91 -28.33 -3.47
N GLY A 75 15.27 -27.14 -2.97
CA GLY A 75 16.34 -26.96 -1.99
C GLY A 75 16.08 -27.70 -0.68
N LEU A 76 14.86 -27.59 -0.14
CA LEU A 76 14.44 -28.30 1.08
C LEU A 76 14.57 -29.84 0.93
N LEU A 77 14.20 -30.35 -0.24
CA LEU A 77 14.24 -31.77 -0.54
C LEU A 77 15.66 -32.27 -0.90
N ALA A 78 16.57 -31.38 -1.29
CA ALA A 78 17.96 -31.73 -1.58
C ALA A 78 18.81 -31.91 -0.32
N TYR A 79 18.46 -31.22 0.78
CA TYR A 79 19.11 -31.39 2.10
C TYR A 79 18.64 -32.63 2.89
N GLY A 80 17.73 -33.40 2.32
CA GLY A 80 17.03 -34.51 2.96
C GLY A 80 17.78 -35.82 3.15
N ASP A 81 19.09 -35.79 3.51
CA ASP A 81 19.76 -36.95 4.18
C ASP A 81 19.38 -37.05 5.67
N SER A 82 18.54 -36.13 6.16
CA SER A 82 17.99 -36.16 7.51
C SER A 82 16.77 -37.08 7.59
N ALA A 83 16.62 -37.76 8.73
CA ALA A 83 15.50 -38.66 9.02
C ALA A 83 14.12 -37.94 9.06
N ASP A 84 14.09 -36.62 8.88
CA ASP A 84 12.90 -35.79 8.99
C ASP A 84 12.21 -35.63 7.64
N CYS A 85 10.89 -35.78 7.64
CA CYS A 85 10.03 -35.54 6.48
C CYS A 85 9.82 -34.03 6.25
N PRO A 86 10.30 -33.44 5.15
CA PRO A 86 10.12 -32.02 4.87
C PRO A 86 8.64 -31.68 4.65
N ILE A 87 8.23 -30.52 5.22
CA ILE A 87 6.88 -29.99 5.10
C ILE A 87 6.96 -28.64 4.40
N GLY A 88 6.35 -28.53 3.21
CA GLY A 88 6.18 -27.26 2.47
C GLY A 88 4.76 -26.76 2.55
N VAL A 89 4.56 -25.50 2.93
CA VAL A 89 3.24 -24.87 3.04
C VAL A 89 3.11 -23.74 2.04
N PHE A 90 2.32 -23.92 0.98
CA PHE A 90 1.98 -22.89 0.03
C PHE A 90 0.82 -22.04 0.58
N SER A 91 1.09 -20.78 0.89
CA SER A 91 0.09 -19.82 1.40
C SER A 91 -0.14 -18.67 0.44
N GLY A 92 -1.24 -17.94 0.60
CA GLY A 92 -1.55 -16.75 -0.19
C GLY A 92 -3.04 -16.59 -0.47
N LEU A 93 -3.37 -15.52 -1.20
CA LEU A 93 -4.73 -15.12 -1.55
C LEU A 93 -5.58 -16.26 -2.13
N PRO A 94 -6.91 -16.26 -1.88
CA PRO A 94 -7.84 -17.10 -2.64
C PRO A 94 -7.70 -16.85 -4.14
N GLY A 95 -7.60 -17.93 -4.93
CA GLY A 95 -7.43 -17.80 -6.39
C GLY A 95 -6.03 -17.49 -6.90
N ILE A 96 -5.01 -17.41 -6.01
CA ILE A 96 -3.59 -17.19 -6.36
C ILE A 96 -2.93 -18.38 -7.07
N GLY A 97 -3.57 -19.54 -7.04
CA GLY A 97 -3.09 -20.75 -7.70
C GLY A 97 -2.28 -21.70 -6.82
N LYS A 98 -2.49 -21.75 -5.49
CA LYS A 98 -1.82 -22.64 -4.54
C LYS A 98 -1.92 -24.12 -4.94
N THR A 99 -3.14 -24.63 -5.08
CA THR A 99 -3.41 -26.01 -5.51
C THR A 99 -2.79 -26.32 -6.87
N ALA A 100 -2.87 -25.34 -7.81
CA ALA A 100 -2.26 -25.51 -9.14
C ALA A 100 -0.73 -25.63 -9.05
N ALA A 101 -0.08 -24.85 -8.18
CA ALA A 101 1.36 -24.90 -7.97
C ALA A 101 1.81 -26.25 -7.38
N VAL A 102 1.12 -26.70 -6.31
CA VAL A 102 1.42 -28.00 -5.70
C VAL A 102 1.21 -29.15 -6.68
N CYS A 103 0.09 -29.14 -7.43
CA CYS A 103 -0.17 -30.17 -8.45
C CYS A 103 0.89 -30.15 -9.57
N GLN A 104 1.31 -28.97 -10.04
CA GLN A 104 2.34 -28.83 -11.05
C GLN A 104 3.69 -29.39 -10.55
N TRP A 105 4.09 -29.00 -9.34
CA TRP A 105 5.33 -29.49 -8.76
C TRP A 105 5.30 -30.99 -8.52
N ALA A 106 4.22 -31.52 -7.92
CA ALA A 106 4.04 -32.94 -7.67
C ALA A 106 4.10 -33.76 -8.96
N HIS A 107 3.46 -33.27 -10.02
CA HIS A 107 3.46 -33.95 -11.33
C HIS A 107 4.86 -33.97 -11.96
N THR A 108 5.62 -32.90 -11.86
CA THR A 108 6.98 -32.79 -12.37
C THR A 108 7.94 -33.68 -11.60
N ASN A 109 7.74 -33.85 -10.29
CA ASN A 109 8.62 -34.60 -9.39
C ASN A 109 8.11 -36.00 -9.03
N LYS A 110 7.21 -36.58 -9.84
CA LYS A 110 6.56 -37.85 -9.57
C LYS A 110 7.58 -39.01 -9.35
N THR A 111 8.69 -38.99 -10.06
CA THR A 111 9.76 -40.04 -9.98
C THR A 111 10.50 -40.03 -8.65
N ARG A 112 10.44 -38.91 -7.88
CA ARG A 112 11.05 -38.79 -6.55
C ARG A 112 10.29 -39.59 -5.49
N PHE A 113 9.03 -39.95 -5.75
CA PHE A 113 8.16 -40.65 -4.80
C PHE A 113 7.72 -42.02 -5.36
N PRO A 114 8.60 -43.01 -5.34
CA PRO A 114 8.36 -44.30 -6.01
C PRO A 114 7.21 -45.09 -5.38
N SER A 115 6.86 -44.84 -4.11
CA SER A 115 5.73 -45.49 -3.44
C SER A 115 4.38 -44.79 -3.69
N GLY A 116 4.39 -43.64 -4.38
CA GLY A 116 3.19 -42.96 -4.86
C GLY A 116 2.92 -41.56 -4.25
N GLN A 117 1.80 -40.97 -4.67
CA GLN A 117 1.35 -39.64 -4.25
C GLN A 117 -0.10 -39.72 -3.78
N ILE A 118 -0.36 -39.21 -2.56
CA ILE A 118 -1.67 -39.19 -1.91
C ILE A 118 -2.16 -37.72 -1.93
N PHE A 119 -3.44 -37.52 -2.26
CA PHE A 119 -4.07 -36.18 -2.27
C PHE A 119 -5.28 -36.18 -1.34
N ILE A 120 -5.33 -35.18 -0.46
CA ILE A 120 -6.41 -34.97 0.50
C ILE A 120 -6.96 -33.58 0.31
N ASP A 121 -8.22 -33.48 -0.03
CA ASP A 121 -8.98 -32.22 -0.16
C ASP A 121 -9.78 -31.97 1.12
N PHE A 122 -9.30 -31.04 1.96
CA PHE A 122 -9.99 -30.69 3.18
C PHE A 122 -11.28 -29.89 2.92
N THR A 123 -11.43 -29.24 1.77
CA THR A 123 -12.71 -28.61 1.39
C THR A 123 -13.81 -29.66 1.21
N ALA A 124 -13.49 -30.74 0.48
CA ALA A 124 -14.41 -31.85 0.29
C ALA A 124 -14.71 -32.58 1.62
N LEU A 125 -13.71 -32.75 2.49
CA LEU A 125 -13.90 -33.37 3.80
C LEU A 125 -14.79 -32.53 4.71
N ARG A 126 -14.65 -31.19 4.71
CA ARG A 126 -15.53 -30.27 5.50
C ARG A 126 -16.99 -30.27 5.00
N ALA A 127 -17.21 -30.47 3.71
CA ALA A 127 -18.56 -30.57 3.16
C ALA A 127 -19.28 -31.87 3.48
N GLY A 128 -18.53 -32.91 3.87
CA GLY A 128 -19.06 -34.22 4.30
C GLY A 128 -19.35 -34.31 5.81
N ILE A 129 -20.05 -35.37 6.20
CA ILE A 129 -20.27 -35.66 7.63
C ILE A 129 -18.96 -36.16 8.24
N GLY A 130 -18.28 -35.33 9.04
CA GLY A 130 -17.10 -35.70 9.80
C GLY A 130 -15.74 -35.21 9.26
N GLY A 131 -15.68 -34.05 8.63
CA GLY A 131 -14.48 -33.42 8.03
C GLY A 131 -13.29 -33.24 8.94
N ASP A 132 -12.87 -34.29 9.65
CA ASP A 132 -11.77 -34.30 10.58
C ASP A 132 -10.51 -35.01 10.04
N VAL A 133 -9.44 -34.85 10.76
CA VAL A 133 -8.13 -35.49 10.52
C VAL A 133 -8.22 -37.01 10.51
N SER A 134 -9.20 -37.58 11.24
CA SER A 134 -9.42 -39.03 11.32
C SER A 134 -9.84 -39.62 9.99
N GLU A 135 -10.69 -38.93 9.21
CA GLU A 135 -11.06 -39.39 7.87
C GLU A 135 -9.91 -39.16 6.86
N ALA A 136 -9.15 -38.06 6.99
CA ALA A 136 -7.94 -37.85 6.20
C ALA A 136 -6.93 -38.99 6.40
N LEU A 137 -6.72 -39.45 7.64
CA LEU A 137 -5.90 -40.63 7.93
C LEU A 137 -6.47 -41.92 7.34
N ALA A 138 -7.79 -42.10 7.34
CA ALA A 138 -8.42 -43.26 6.72
C ALA A 138 -8.17 -43.28 5.20
N ILE A 139 -8.19 -42.12 4.52
CA ILE A 139 -7.83 -42.00 3.11
C ILE A 139 -6.36 -42.43 2.89
N CYS A 140 -5.42 -41.93 3.72
CA CYS A 140 -4.03 -42.34 3.65
C CYS A 140 -3.84 -43.86 3.86
N LEU A 141 -4.50 -44.44 4.87
CA LEU A 141 -4.42 -45.86 5.18
C LEU A 141 -4.98 -46.72 4.03
N ARG A 142 -6.10 -46.36 3.43
CA ARG A 142 -6.65 -47.02 2.25
C ARG A 142 -5.68 -46.93 1.05
N ALA A 143 -5.07 -45.78 0.86
CA ALA A 143 -4.06 -45.60 -0.21
C ALA A 143 -2.82 -46.48 -0.01
N LEU A 144 -2.45 -46.76 1.25
CA LEU A 144 -1.39 -47.68 1.63
C LEU A 144 -1.84 -49.15 1.69
N GLY A 145 -3.05 -49.50 1.24
CA GLY A 145 -3.53 -50.87 1.09
C GLY A 145 -4.33 -51.42 2.28
N VAL A 146 -4.68 -50.59 3.27
CA VAL A 146 -5.50 -51.05 4.40
C VAL A 146 -6.99 -51.11 3.94
N SER A 147 -7.61 -52.28 4.05
CA SER A 147 -9.02 -52.47 3.75
C SER A 147 -9.91 -51.86 4.88
N ASP A 148 -11.11 -51.38 4.54
CA ASP A 148 -12.00 -50.72 5.46
C ASP A 148 -12.31 -51.49 6.75
N GLN A 149 -12.41 -52.79 6.69
CA GLN A 149 -12.65 -53.68 7.83
C GLN A 149 -11.51 -53.68 8.89
N TYR A 150 -10.31 -53.24 8.50
CA TYR A 150 -9.11 -53.15 9.38
C TYR A 150 -8.78 -51.71 9.78
N LEU A 151 -9.59 -50.71 9.39
CA LEU A 151 -9.38 -49.36 9.81
C LEU A 151 -9.74 -49.18 11.28
N PRO A 152 -8.83 -48.70 12.15
CA PRO A 152 -9.14 -48.41 13.53
C PRO A 152 -10.22 -47.32 13.66
N ALA A 153 -11.03 -47.43 14.69
CA ALA A 153 -12.10 -46.41 14.95
C ALA A 153 -11.51 -45.08 15.50
N GLY A 154 -10.46 -45.19 16.35
CA GLY A 154 -9.89 -44.02 17.05
C GLY A 154 -8.82 -43.29 16.25
N LEU A 155 -8.75 -41.94 16.41
CA LEU A 155 -7.74 -41.11 15.78
C LEU A 155 -6.30 -41.50 16.16
N ALA A 156 -6.07 -41.79 17.44
CA ALA A 156 -4.76 -42.19 17.94
C ALA A 156 -4.28 -43.49 17.29
N ASP A 157 -5.16 -44.48 17.17
CA ASP A 157 -4.84 -45.79 16.59
C ASP A 157 -4.61 -45.69 15.07
N ARG A 158 -5.42 -44.87 14.38
CA ARG A 158 -5.19 -44.53 12.97
C ARG A 158 -3.85 -43.88 12.74
N THR A 159 -3.48 -42.92 13.62
CA THR A 159 -2.19 -42.20 13.54
C THR A 159 -1.02 -43.19 13.76
N ALA A 160 -1.12 -44.06 14.75
CA ALA A 160 -0.09 -45.09 15.01
C ALA A 160 0.08 -46.04 13.82
N LEU A 161 -1.03 -46.58 13.31
CA LEU A 161 -1.00 -47.47 12.16
C LEU A 161 -0.45 -46.77 10.89
N TYR A 162 -0.80 -45.53 10.68
CA TYR A 162 -0.29 -44.72 9.55
C TYR A 162 1.22 -44.51 9.65
N ARG A 163 1.75 -44.21 10.84
CA ARG A 163 3.17 -44.05 11.08
C ARG A 163 3.94 -45.36 10.77
N ASP A 164 3.45 -46.49 11.28
CA ASP A 164 4.07 -47.78 11.05
C ASP A 164 4.11 -48.17 9.56
N LEU A 165 3.02 -47.96 8.85
CA LEU A 165 2.93 -48.28 7.43
C LEU A 165 3.75 -47.34 6.58
N SER A 166 3.61 -46.01 6.81
CA SER A 166 4.31 -45.00 6.04
C SER A 166 5.85 -45.09 6.21
N ALA A 167 6.35 -45.58 7.34
CA ALA A 167 7.79 -45.73 7.59
C ALA A 167 8.55 -46.58 6.51
N LYS A 168 7.82 -47.40 5.76
CA LYS A 168 8.37 -48.27 4.71
C LYS A 168 8.19 -47.75 3.29
N HIS A 169 7.56 -46.56 3.15
CA HIS A 169 7.17 -46.01 1.88
C HIS A 169 7.75 -44.59 1.68
N GLN A 170 8.26 -44.33 0.49
CA GLN A 170 8.67 -43.00 0.05
C GLN A 170 7.52 -42.40 -0.73
N ILE A 171 6.70 -41.60 -0.05
CA ILE A 171 5.44 -41.03 -0.56
C ILE A 171 5.42 -39.51 -0.47
N LEU A 172 4.68 -38.91 -1.39
CA LEU A 172 4.26 -37.52 -1.27
C LEU A 172 2.83 -37.46 -0.73
N VAL A 173 2.61 -36.68 0.29
CA VAL A 173 1.25 -36.37 0.81
C VAL A 173 0.93 -34.90 0.50
N VAL A 174 -0.11 -34.69 -0.29
CA VAL A 174 -0.62 -33.35 -0.62
C VAL A 174 -1.89 -33.11 0.18
N LEU A 175 -1.89 -32.03 0.94
CA LEU A 175 -2.99 -31.58 1.80
C LEU A 175 -3.53 -30.26 1.24
N ASP A 176 -4.66 -30.31 0.56
CA ASP A 176 -5.25 -29.13 -0.06
C ASP A 176 -6.24 -28.43 0.87
N ASP A 177 -6.16 -27.10 0.96
CA ASP A 177 -7.01 -26.21 1.74
C ASP A 177 -7.01 -26.50 3.26
N VAL A 178 -5.82 -26.60 3.83
CA VAL A 178 -5.59 -26.74 5.28
C VAL A 178 -5.91 -25.39 5.98
N THR A 179 -6.64 -25.46 7.09
CA THR A 179 -7.00 -24.25 7.88
C THR A 179 -6.24 -24.16 9.20
N HIS A 180 -5.75 -25.28 9.74
CA HIS A 180 -5.09 -25.34 11.06
C HIS A 180 -3.89 -26.28 11.04
N ALA A 181 -2.82 -25.95 11.75
CA ALA A 181 -1.62 -26.76 11.88
C ALA A 181 -1.90 -28.19 12.40
N ALA A 182 -2.91 -28.36 13.25
CA ALA A 182 -3.34 -29.65 13.78
C ALA A 182 -3.80 -30.65 12.70
N GLN A 183 -4.19 -30.17 11.52
CA GLN A 183 -4.60 -31.02 10.40
C GLN A 183 -3.37 -31.65 9.71
N VAL A 184 -2.19 -31.04 9.76
CA VAL A 184 -0.99 -31.49 9.08
C VAL A 184 -0.22 -32.53 9.90
N LYS A 185 -0.01 -32.26 11.19
CA LYS A 185 0.87 -33.06 12.06
C LYS A 185 0.60 -34.58 12.07
N PRO A 186 -0.64 -35.08 12.15
CA PRO A 186 -0.92 -36.52 12.15
C PRO A 186 -0.68 -37.20 10.79
N LEU A 187 -0.63 -36.41 9.69
CA LEU A 187 -0.52 -36.88 8.31
C LEU A 187 0.92 -36.87 7.79
N VAL A 188 1.89 -36.50 8.63
CA VAL A 188 3.32 -36.55 8.27
C VAL A 188 3.83 -38.00 8.22
N PRO A 189 4.24 -38.51 7.05
CA PRO A 189 4.75 -39.85 6.91
C PRO A 189 6.13 -40.00 7.57
N GLN A 190 6.47 -41.24 7.99
CA GLN A 190 7.72 -41.55 8.67
C GLN A 190 8.77 -42.14 7.71
N GLY A 191 8.43 -42.43 6.46
CA GLY A 191 9.34 -43.01 5.49
C GLY A 191 10.39 -42.05 4.98
N PRO A 192 11.68 -42.46 4.93
CA PRO A 192 12.75 -41.59 4.44
C PRO A 192 12.51 -41.19 3.00
N GLY A 193 12.78 -39.90 2.68
CA GLY A 193 12.53 -39.35 1.37
C GLY A 193 11.06 -39.04 1.05
N SER A 194 10.16 -39.20 2.02
CA SER A 194 8.78 -38.73 1.92
C SER A 194 8.70 -37.22 2.15
N ALA A 195 7.61 -36.59 1.70
CA ALA A 195 7.36 -35.17 1.89
C ALA A 195 5.88 -34.89 2.09
N VAL A 196 5.58 -33.75 2.73
CA VAL A 196 4.23 -33.18 2.83
C VAL A 196 4.20 -31.83 2.14
N LEU A 197 3.22 -31.62 1.27
CA LEU A 197 2.91 -30.31 0.71
C LEU A 197 1.49 -29.92 1.14
N ALA A 198 1.37 -28.80 1.82
CA ALA A 198 0.08 -28.26 2.22
C ALA A 198 -0.23 -26.97 1.44
N THR A 199 -1.50 -26.75 1.11
CA THR A 199 -1.98 -25.44 0.66
C THR A 199 -2.88 -24.84 1.72
N SER A 200 -2.80 -23.54 1.92
CA SER A 200 -3.61 -22.81 2.89
C SER A 200 -3.86 -21.37 2.45
N THR A 201 -5.00 -20.80 2.81
CA THR A 201 -5.19 -19.36 2.80
C THR A 201 -4.55 -18.69 4.02
N TRP A 202 -4.28 -19.46 5.07
CA TRP A 202 -3.62 -19.04 6.30
C TRP A 202 -2.12 -19.30 6.26
N ARG A 203 -1.32 -18.46 6.89
CA ARG A 203 0.15 -18.63 6.92
C ARG A 203 0.63 -19.79 7.78
N LEU A 204 -0.19 -20.40 8.63
CA LEU A 204 0.10 -21.57 9.49
C LEU A 204 1.49 -21.51 10.16
N GLY A 205 1.85 -20.35 10.73
CA GLY A 205 3.18 -20.10 11.33
C GLY A 205 3.57 -21.11 12.42
N GLU A 206 2.59 -21.73 13.12
CA GLU A 206 2.83 -22.78 14.10
C GLU A 206 3.58 -23.99 13.55
N LEU A 207 3.46 -24.30 12.25
CA LEU A 207 4.14 -25.42 11.61
C LEU A 207 5.65 -25.20 11.47
N VAL A 208 6.12 -23.95 11.55
CA VAL A 208 7.57 -23.64 11.53
C VAL A 208 8.26 -24.27 12.74
N LEU A 209 7.59 -24.37 13.88
CA LEU A 209 8.08 -25.08 15.07
C LEU A 209 8.25 -26.57 14.85
N ASP A 210 7.55 -27.13 13.87
CA ASP A 210 7.64 -28.54 13.47
C ASP A 210 8.55 -28.72 12.22
N GLY A 211 9.35 -27.71 11.86
CA GLY A 211 10.30 -27.75 10.75
C GLY A 211 9.68 -27.48 9.37
N ALA A 212 8.45 -26.95 9.30
CA ALA A 212 7.84 -26.61 8.02
C ALA A 212 8.44 -25.34 7.43
N SER A 213 8.54 -25.32 6.10
CA SER A 213 8.90 -24.12 5.32
C SER A 213 7.65 -23.48 4.75
N LEU A 214 7.49 -22.18 4.99
CA LEU A 214 6.40 -21.40 4.46
C LEU A 214 6.80 -20.85 3.08
N LEU A 215 5.99 -21.14 2.07
CA LEU A 215 6.18 -20.77 0.66
C LEU A 215 5.03 -19.82 0.24
N PRO A 216 5.11 -18.54 0.56
CA PRO A 216 4.07 -17.58 0.18
C PRO A 216 4.04 -17.42 -1.35
N LEU A 217 2.83 -17.44 -1.93
CA LEU A 217 2.62 -17.15 -3.34
C LEU A 217 2.15 -15.71 -3.51
N GLU A 218 2.82 -15.01 -4.40
CA GLU A 218 2.45 -13.66 -4.82
C GLU A 218 1.58 -13.67 -6.07
N VAL A 219 0.97 -12.54 -6.43
CA VAL A 219 0.28 -12.37 -7.71
C VAL A 219 1.27 -12.49 -8.88
N LEU A 220 0.77 -12.79 -10.06
CA LEU A 220 1.63 -12.84 -11.25
C LEU A 220 2.11 -11.43 -11.61
N GLY A 221 3.39 -11.31 -11.95
CA GLY A 221 3.92 -10.10 -12.56
C GLY A 221 3.30 -9.81 -13.93
N ALA A 222 3.56 -8.63 -14.49
CA ALA A 222 2.99 -8.20 -15.77
C ALA A 222 3.27 -9.20 -16.90
N ASP A 223 4.53 -9.62 -17.06
CA ASP A 223 4.95 -10.54 -18.12
C ASP A 223 4.27 -11.91 -17.97
N SER A 224 4.25 -12.46 -16.76
CA SER A 224 3.61 -13.75 -16.47
C SER A 224 2.08 -13.70 -16.63
N SER A 225 1.47 -12.55 -16.35
CA SER A 225 0.03 -12.31 -16.60
C SER A 225 -0.29 -12.30 -18.08
N LEU A 226 0.54 -11.64 -18.89
CA LEU A 226 0.41 -11.63 -20.36
C LEU A 226 0.70 -12.99 -20.97
N GLU A 227 1.68 -13.73 -20.44
CA GLU A 227 1.95 -15.11 -20.83
C GLU A 227 0.74 -16.01 -20.58
N LEU A 228 0.12 -15.91 -19.39
CA LEU A 228 -1.08 -16.66 -19.06
C LEU A 228 -2.24 -16.31 -20.00
N LEU A 229 -2.48 -15.03 -20.28
CA LEU A 229 -3.50 -14.60 -21.25
C LEU A 229 -3.18 -15.13 -22.66
N SER A 230 -1.92 -15.12 -23.09
CA SER A 230 -1.49 -15.66 -24.39
C SER A 230 -1.76 -17.16 -24.51
N VAL A 231 -1.51 -17.93 -23.45
CA VAL A 231 -1.84 -19.37 -23.41
C VAL A 231 -3.34 -19.60 -23.44
N LEU A 232 -4.12 -18.75 -22.78
CA LEU A 232 -5.58 -18.89 -22.70
C LEU A 232 -6.29 -18.44 -23.99
N CYS A 233 -5.92 -17.28 -24.55
CA CYS A 233 -6.67 -16.63 -25.65
C CYS A 233 -5.99 -16.77 -27.00
N GLY A 234 -4.76 -17.27 -27.03
CA GLY A 234 -3.91 -17.33 -28.20
C GLY A 234 -2.94 -16.12 -28.29
N PRO A 235 -1.66 -16.38 -28.63
CA PRO A 235 -0.62 -15.34 -28.62
C PRO A 235 -0.90 -14.21 -29.62
N GLN A 236 -1.47 -14.53 -30.79
CA GLN A 236 -1.78 -13.53 -31.80
C GLN A 236 -2.81 -12.52 -31.32
N ARG A 237 -3.87 -12.98 -30.64
CA ARG A 237 -4.93 -12.11 -30.11
C ARG A 237 -4.42 -11.15 -29.04
N VAL A 238 -3.49 -11.61 -28.18
CA VAL A 238 -2.85 -10.76 -27.17
C VAL A 238 -1.91 -9.75 -27.85
N ALA A 239 -1.17 -10.17 -28.88
CA ALA A 239 -0.28 -9.27 -29.63
C ALA A 239 -1.06 -8.21 -30.40
N ASP A 240 -2.18 -8.55 -31.04
CA ASP A 240 -3.03 -7.62 -31.79
C ASP A 240 -3.65 -6.53 -30.90
N GLU A 241 -3.89 -6.84 -29.61
CA GLU A 241 -4.48 -5.93 -28.61
C GLU A 241 -3.56 -5.74 -27.38
N ALA A 242 -2.25 -5.59 -27.58
CA ALA A 242 -1.24 -5.64 -26.51
C ALA A 242 -1.50 -4.65 -25.35
N GLU A 243 -1.87 -3.41 -25.68
CA GLU A 243 -2.19 -2.38 -24.67
C GLU A 243 -3.44 -2.75 -23.86
N ALA A 244 -4.47 -3.27 -24.52
CA ALA A 244 -5.68 -3.72 -23.85
C ALA A 244 -5.40 -4.96 -22.98
N ALA A 245 -4.54 -5.87 -23.42
CA ALA A 245 -4.15 -7.05 -22.66
C ALA A 245 -3.37 -6.67 -21.38
N ALA A 246 -2.45 -5.70 -21.47
CA ALA A 246 -1.76 -5.16 -20.30
C ALA A 246 -2.75 -4.54 -19.30
N ARG A 247 -3.67 -3.71 -19.78
CA ARG A 247 -4.73 -3.12 -18.93
C ARG A 247 -5.65 -4.19 -18.31
N LEU A 248 -5.97 -5.26 -19.04
CA LEU A 248 -6.76 -6.37 -18.51
C LEU A 248 -6.00 -7.08 -17.38
N ALA A 249 -4.70 -7.30 -17.53
CA ALA A 249 -3.86 -7.88 -16.50
C ALA A 249 -3.85 -7.02 -15.22
N ASP A 250 -3.73 -5.69 -15.38
CA ASP A 250 -3.79 -4.74 -14.27
C ASP A 250 -5.15 -4.73 -13.58
N LEU A 251 -6.27 -4.75 -14.33
CA LEU A 251 -7.62 -4.80 -13.77
C LEU A 251 -7.89 -6.10 -13.00
N CYS A 252 -7.26 -7.21 -13.41
CA CYS A 252 -7.27 -8.48 -12.70
C CYS A 252 -6.28 -8.52 -11.52
N GLY A 253 -5.42 -7.50 -11.37
CA GLY A 253 -4.38 -7.41 -10.33
C GLY A 253 -3.39 -8.56 -10.36
N GLY A 254 -3.10 -9.15 -11.51
CA GLY A 254 -2.24 -10.33 -11.64
C GLY A 254 -2.78 -11.59 -10.97
N LEU A 255 -4.06 -11.63 -10.54
CA LEU A 255 -4.65 -12.81 -9.90
C LEU A 255 -4.97 -13.90 -10.93
N PRO A 256 -4.34 -15.09 -10.86
CA PRO A 256 -4.51 -16.14 -11.86
C PRO A 256 -5.98 -16.56 -12.09
N LEU A 257 -6.79 -16.62 -11.03
CA LEU A 257 -8.21 -16.96 -11.14
C LEU A 257 -8.95 -15.91 -11.97
N ALA A 258 -8.74 -14.62 -11.72
CA ALA A 258 -9.37 -13.54 -12.47
C ALA A 258 -8.97 -13.57 -13.95
N LEU A 259 -7.67 -13.73 -14.23
CA LEU A 259 -7.15 -13.86 -15.60
C LEU A 259 -7.74 -15.06 -16.34
N ARG A 260 -7.86 -16.21 -15.67
CA ARG A 260 -8.47 -17.42 -16.24
C ARG A 260 -9.95 -17.24 -16.54
N ILE A 261 -10.70 -16.57 -15.67
CA ILE A 261 -12.11 -16.24 -15.88
C ILE A 261 -12.26 -15.31 -17.09
N CYS A 262 -11.46 -14.25 -17.16
CA CYS A 262 -11.47 -13.35 -18.31
C CYS A 262 -11.07 -14.06 -19.61
N GLY A 263 -10.02 -14.89 -19.56
CA GLY A 263 -9.60 -15.71 -20.70
C GLY A 263 -10.67 -16.68 -21.17
N ALA A 264 -11.34 -17.37 -20.25
CA ALA A 264 -12.45 -18.28 -20.58
C ALA A 264 -13.63 -17.52 -21.24
N ARG A 265 -13.93 -16.32 -20.77
CA ARG A 265 -14.94 -15.43 -21.32
C ARG A 265 -14.58 -14.99 -22.76
N LEU A 266 -13.34 -14.58 -22.98
CA LEU A 266 -12.81 -14.24 -24.31
C LEU A 266 -12.85 -15.42 -25.28
N LEU A 267 -12.62 -16.65 -24.81
CA LEU A 267 -12.71 -17.86 -25.61
C LEU A 267 -14.15 -18.23 -25.97
N SER A 268 -15.07 -18.14 -25.02
CA SER A 268 -16.48 -18.48 -25.21
C SER A 268 -17.22 -17.48 -26.10
N GLN A 269 -16.82 -16.22 -26.04
CA GLN A 269 -17.41 -15.10 -26.79
C GLN A 269 -16.45 -14.62 -27.88
N ARG A 270 -16.38 -15.29 -29.00
CA ARG A 270 -15.40 -15.01 -30.08
C ARG A 270 -15.45 -13.59 -30.65
N ARG A 271 -16.56 -12.87 -30.50
CA ARG A 271 -16.72 -11.46 -30.96
C ARG A 271 -16.31 -10.44 -29.90
N LEU A 272 -16.13 -10.86 -28.66
CA LEU A 272 -15.70 -9.97 -27.59
C LEU A 272 -14.20 -9.68 -27.74
N THR A 273 -13.82 -8.44 -27.97
CA THR A 273 -12.41 -8.00 -28.00
C THR A 273 -11.86 -7.84 -26.58
N ILE A 274 -10.52 -7.86 -26.43
CA ILE A 274 -9.89 -7.59 -25.13
C ILE A 274 -10.22 -6.17 -24.69
N GLY A 275 -10.16 -5.20 -25.62
CA GLY A 275 -10.50 -3.79 -25.36
C GLY A 275 -11.95 -3.60 -24.90
N ALA A 276 -12.92 -4.32 -25.48
CA ALA A 276 -14.30 -4.27 -25.05
C ALA A 276 -14.47 -4.84 -23.62
N LEU A 277 -13.78 -5.95 -23.30
CA LEU A 277 -13.78 -6.52 -21.94
C LEU A 277 -13.16 -5.55 -20.93
N VAL A 278 -12.04 -4.89 -21.28
CA VAL A 278 -11.42 -3.84 -20.46
C VAL A 278 -12.42 -2.73 -20.17
N THR A 279 -13.15 -2.26 -21.19
CA THR A 279 -14.16 -1.22 -21.03
C THR A 279 -15.29 -1.65 -20.07
N GLU A 280 -15.76 -2.91 -20.17
CA GLU A 280 -16.74 -3.45 -19.25
C GLU A 280 -16.23 -3.52 -17.80
N LEU A 281 -14.95 -3.86 -17.60
CA LEU A 281 -14.32 -4.00 -16.29
C LEU A 281 -13.79 -2.69 -15.72
N PHE A 282 -13.77 -1.63 -16.50
CA PHE A 282 -13.27 -0.33 -16.07
C PHE A 282 -14.13 0.30 -14.97
N ASP A 283 -15.43 0.05 -15.00
CA ASP A 283 -16.32 0.47 -13.93
C ASP A 283 -16.02 -0.30 -12.64
N GLU A 284 -15.42 0.41 -11.68
CA GLU A 284 -14.98 -0.15 -10.41
C GLU A 284 -16.14 -0.75 -9.60
N GLN A 285 -17.34 -0.16 -9.67
CA GLN A 285 -18.50 -0.59 -8.90
C GLN A 285 -19.05 -1.95 -9.35
N SER A 286 -18.86 -2.30 -10.62
CA SER A 286 -19.37 -3.56 -11.19
C SER A 286 -18.27 -4.55 -11.57
N ARG A 287 -16.99 -4.20 -11.38
CA ARG A 287 -15.84 -5.02 -11.82
C ARG A 287 -15.88 -6.42 -11.27
N LEU A 288 -16.04 -6.56 -9.95
CA LEU A 288 -15.96 -7.86 -9.28
C LEU A 288 -17.09 -8.79 -9.74
N SER A 289 -18.32 -8.28 -9.86
CA SER A 289 -19.48 -9.05 -10.34
C SER A 289 -19.39 -9.43 -11.82
N ARG A 290 -18.63 -8.67 -12.62
CA ARG A 290 -18.41 -8.94 -14.05
C ARG A 290 -17.27 -9.91 -14.33
N ILE A 291 -16.39 -10.17 -13.35
CA ILE A 291 -15.38 -11.23 -13.44
C ILE A 291 -16.06 -12.58 -13.14
N THR A 292 -16.84 -13.07 -14.11
CA THR A 292 -17.55 -14.36 -14.07
C THR A 292 -17.54 -15.01 -15.44
N VAL A 293 -17.55 -16.34 -15.47
CA VAL A 293 -17.64 -17.10 -16.75
C VAL A 293 -19.06 -17.10 -17.30
N SER A 294 -20.04 -17.25 -16.43
CA SER A 294 -21.47 -17.29 -16.75
C SER A 294 -22.29 -17.06 -15.48
N PRO A 295 -23.43 -16.37 -15.56
CA PRO A 295 -24.34 -16.20 -14.42
C PRO A 295 -24.82 -17.51 -13.78
N ALA A 296 -24.76 -18.62 -14.51
CA ALA A 296 -25.16 -19.94 -14.02
C ALA A 296 -24.08 -20.66 -13.18
N HIS A 297 -22.89 -20.07 -13.01
CA HIS A 297 -21.75 -20.67 -12.30
C HIS A 297 -21.17 -19.71 -11.26
N GLU A 298 -22.02 -19.17 -10.38
CA GLU A 298 -21.63 -18.22 -9.32
C GLU A 298 -20.54 -18.77 -8.38
N GLU A 299 -20.52 -20.08 -8.14
CA GLU A 299 -19.53 -20.74 -7.27
C GLU A 299 -18.07 -20.65 -7.75
N ARG A 300 -17.85 -20.32 -9.02
CA ARG A 300 -16.52 -20.23 -9.65
C ARG A 300 -16.11 -18.78 -9.94
N THR A 301 -16.54 -17.85 -9.14
CA THR A 301 -16.18 -16.45 -9.28
C THR A 301 -15.07 -16.07 -8.29
N VAL A 302 -14.36 -14.97 -8.59
CA VAL A 302 -13.42 -14.40 -7.63
C VAL A 302 -14.14 -13.94 -6.37
N SER A 303 -15.35 -13.38 -6.52
CA SER A 303 -16.19 -12.94 -5.42
C SER A 303 -16.54 -14.09 -4.46
N ALA A 304 -16.97 -15.26 -5.01
CA ALA A 304 -17.29 -16.42 -4.18
C ALA A 304 -16.08 -16.96 -3.41
N ALA A 305 -14.89 -16.96 -4.03
CA ALA A 305 -13.66 -17.39 -3.36
C ALA A 305 -13.26 -16.45 -2.22
N LEU A 306 -13.42 -15.13 -2.41
CA LEU A 306 -13.15 -14.13 -1.37
C LEU A 306 -14.21 -14.17 -0.27
N GLU A 307 -15.48 -14.40 -0.61
CA GLU A 307 -16.57 -14.52 0.35
C GLU A 307 -16.38 -15.72 1.30
N LEU A 308 -15.89 -16.86 0.80
CA LEU A 308 -15.57 -18.03 1.65
C LEU A 308 -14.48 -17.65 2.65
N ALA A 309 -13.39 -17.02 2.21
CA ALA A 309 -12.31 -16.60 3.11
C ALA A 309 -12.76 -15.53 4.12
N TYR A 310 -13.66 -14.62 3.70
CA TYR A 310 -14.24 -13.62 4.58
C TYR A 310 -15.10 -14.23 5.71
N ARG A 311 -15.89 -15.27 5.42
CA ARG A 311 -16.73 -15.96 6.42
C ARG A 311 -15.93 -16.66 7.50
N ASP A 312 -14.69 -17.06 7.21
CA ASP A 312 -13.80 -17.72 8.15
C ASP A 312 -13.09 -16.73 9.09
N LEU A 313 -13.22 -15.41 8.85
CA LEU A 313 -12.60 -14.39 9.69
C LEU A 313 -13.32 -14.25 11.05
N PRO A 314 -12.57 -14.05 12.16
CA PRO A 314 -13.12 -13.58 13.42
C PRO A 314 -13.82 -12.22 13.22
N GLU A 315 -14.85 -11.94 14.05
CA GLU A 315 -15.70 -10.74 13.89
C GLU A 315 -14.89 -9.42 13.86
N SER A 316 -13.86 -9.28 14.70
CA SER A 316 -13.00 -8.10 14.72
C SER A 316 -12.24 -7.90 13.41
N ALA A 317 -11.69 -8.96 12.84
CA ALA A 317 -10.98 -8.94 11.57
C ALA A 317 -11.95 -8.74 10.39
N ALA A 318 -13.13 -9.38 10.43
CA ALA A 318 -14.17 -9.19 9.42
C ALA A 318 -14.66 -7.72 9.38
N ARG A 319 -14.86 -7.09 10.55
CA ARG A 319 -15.17 -5.66 10.63
C ARG A 319 -14.03 -4.80 10.10
N MET A 320 -12.79 -5.07 10.50
CA MET A 320 -11.60 -4.35 9.97
C MET A 320 -11.50 -4.49 8.46
N TYR A 321 -11.69 -5.69 7.91
CA TYR A 321 -11.69 -5.95 6.47
C TYR A 321 -12.65 -5.02 5.71
N ARG A 322 -13.90 -4.91 6.17
CA ARG A 322 -14.91 -4.03 5.58
C ARG A 322 -14.49 -2.56 5.63
N VAL A 323 -13.98 -2.11 6.78
CA VAL A 323 -13.51 -0.72 6.96
C VAL A 323 -12.34 -0.40 6.03
N LEU A 324 -11.37 -1.32 5.89
CA LEU A 324 -10.23 -1.15 4.99
C LEU A 324 -10.66 -1.06 3.51
N GLY A 325 -11.76 -1.73 3.13
CA GLY A 325 -12.36 -1.59 1.80
C GLY A 325 -12.86 -0.18 1.49
N LEU A 326 -13.20 0.59 2.52
CA LEU A 326 -13.72 1.97 2.43
C LEU A 326 -12.62 3.05 2.48
N LEU A 327 -11.36 2.66 2.75
CA LEU A 327 -10.24 3.61 2.81
C LEU A 327 -9.96 4.25 1.45
N PRO A 328 -9.77 5.58 1.38
CA PRO A 328 -9.48 6.26 0.12
C PRO A 328 -8.05 6.04 -0.41
N GLY A 329 -7.07 5.71 0.44
CA GLY A 329 -5.67 5.49 0.05
C GLY A 329 -5.38 4.08 -0.48
N LEU A 330 -4.19 3.86 -1.03
CA LEU A 330 -3.74 2.55 -1.53
C LEU A 330 -2.99 1.74 -0.47
N SER A 331 -2.23 2.43 0.41
CA SER A 331 -1.50 1.85 1.52
C SER A 331 -1.79 2.61 2.80
N PHE A 332 -1.64 1.97 3.94
CA PHE A 332 -1.93 2.55 5.25
C PHE A 332 -1.08 1.87 6.32
N ASP A 333 -0.96 2.51 7.47
CA ASP A 333 -0.37 1.93 8.67
C ASP A 333 -1.46 1.54 9.70
N ALA A 334 -1.04 0.95 10.80
CA ALA A 334 -1.96 0.53 11.85
C ALA A 334 -2.67 1.73 12.53
N ALA A 335 -2.06 2.92 12.55
CA ALA A 335 -2.67 4.11 13.12
C ALA A 335 -3.83 4.59 12.24
N VAL A 336 -3.66 4.64 10.92
CA VAL A 336 -4.72 4.95 9.95
C VAL A 336 -5.84 3.91 10.04
N ALA A 337 -5.52 2.62 10.16
CA ALA A 337 -6.52 1.56 10.33
C ALA A 337 -7.33 1.72 11.63
N ALA A 338 -6.67 2.05 12.75
CA ALA A 338 -7.32 2.32 14.03
C ALA A 338 -8.30 3.50 13.92
N VAL A 339 -7.85 4.61 13.35
CA VAL A 339 -8.68 5.80 13.11
C VAL A 339 -9.86 5.47 12.20
N ALA A 340 -9.63 4.77 11.11
CA ALA A 340 -10.67 4.35 10.16
C ALA A 340 -11.75 3.50 10.84
N ALA A 341 -11.35 2.55 11.68
CA ALA A 341 -12.26 1.67 12.39
C ALA A 341 -12.89 2.32 13.64
N GLY A 342 -12.46 3.53 14.04
CA GLY A 342 -12.90 4.21 15.25
C GLY A 342 -12.49 3.46 16.52
N LEU A 343 -11.28 2.90 16.53
CA LEU A 343 -10.70 2.20 17.66
C LEU A 343 -9.91 3.16 18.56
N ASP A 344 -9.94 2.91 19.86
CA ASP A 344 -9.28 3.74 20.87
C ASP A 344 -7.76 3.54 20.92
N THR A 345 -7.25 2.40 20.43
CA THR A 345 -5.84 2.03 20.47
C THR A 345 -5.38 1.43 19.15
N VAL A 346 -4.10 1.67 18.83
CA VAL A 346 -3.44 1.10 17.64
C VAL A 346 -3.27 -0.42 17.79
N ASP A 347 -3.04 -0.93 19.01
CA ASP A 347 -2.83 -2.36 19.26
C ASP A 347 -4.03 -3.21 18.82
N ARG A 348 -5.27 -2.73 19.08
CA ARG A 348 -6.48 -3.43 18.60
C ARG A 348 -6.60 -3.48 17.09
N ALA A 349 -6.12 -2.44 16.41
CA ALA A 349 -6.06 -2.47 14.96
C ALA A 349 -5.00 -3.45 14.50
N GLN A 350 -3.82 -3.44 15.13
CA GLN A 350 -2.73 -4.36 14.83
C GLN A 350 -3.17 -5.82 14.97
N ASP A 351 -3.85 -6.20 16.07
CA ASP A 351 -4.39 -7.55 16.23
C ASP A 351 -5.28 -7.98 15.07
N ALA A 352 -6.16 -7.09 14.60
CA ALA A 352 -7.05 -7.38 13.46
C ALA A 352 -6.29 -7.43 12.12
N LEU A 353 -5.27 -6.58 11.93
CA LEU A 353 -4.42 -6.58 10.73
C LEU A 353 -3.57 -7.84 10.67
N ASP A 354 -3.02 -8.31 11.79
CA ASP A 354 -2.25 -9.55 11.87
C ASP A 354 -3.10 -10.77 11.46
N VAL A 355 -4.37 -10.81 11.88
CA VAL A 355 -5.31 -11.85 11.45
C VAL A 355 -5.56 -11.77 9.93
N LEU A 356 -5.78 -10.58 9.37
CA LEU A 356 -5.99 -10.40 7.94
C LEU A 356 -4.76 -10.75 7.12
N GLU A 357 -3.57 -10.43 7.61
CA GLU A 357 -2.30 -10.83 7.01
C GLU A 357 -2.12 -12.36 7.06
N ALA A 358 -2.39 -12.98 8.22
CA ALA A 358 -2.36 -14.43 8.37
C ALA A 358 -3.34 -15.15 7.43
N ALA A 359 -4.52 -14.54 7.20
CA ALA A 359 -5.50 -15.00 6.22
C ALA A 359 -5.15 -14.67 4.76
N SER A 360 -3.97 -14.12 4.51
CA SER A 360 -3.51 -13.68 3.17
C SER A 360 -4.48 -12.71 2.47
N MET A 361 -5.30 -11.97 3.21
CA MET A 361 -6.21 -10.95 2.69
C MET A 361 -5.60 -9.55 2.72
N LEU A 362 -4.44 -9.41 3.35
CA LEU A 362 -3.69 -8.18 3.50
C LEU A 362 -2.22 -8.45 3.17
N ALA A 363 -1.59 -7.55 2.45
CA ALA A 363 -0.15 -7.60 2.15
C ALA A 363 0.59 -6.54 2.95
N VAL A 364 1.81 -6.85 3.37
CA VAL A 364 2.78 -5.88 3.90
C VAL A 364 3.67 -5.45 2.74
N THR A 365 3.82 -4.15 2.56
CA THR A 365 4.69 -3.54 1.55
C THR A 365 6.14 -3.45 2.05
N ASP A 366 7.11 -3.22 1.16
CA ASP A 366 8.53 -3.17 1.49
C ASP A 366 8.89 -2.10 2.54
N ASP A 367 8.09 -1.05 2.63
CA ASP A 367 8.20 0.03 3.63
C ASP A 367 7.46 -0.28 4.96
N GLY A 368 6.99 -1.50 5.14
CA GLY A 368 6.30 -1.95 6.36
C GLY A 368 4.86 -1.46 6.50
N ARG A 369 4.27 -0.95 5.43
CA ARG A 369 2.85 -0.54 5.40
C ARG A 369 1.96 -1.69 4.96
N TYR A 370 0.67 -1.50 5.08
CA TYR A 370 -0.35 -2.46 4.65
C TYR A 370 -1.02 -2.03 3.35
N ALA A 371 -1.34 -3.00 2.51
CA ALA A 371 -2.12 -2.79 1.29
C ALA A 371 -3.10 -3.94 1.03
N LEU A 372 -4.27 -3.62 0.52
CA LEU A 372 -5.22 -4.61 0.00
C LEU A 372 -4.98 -4.82 -1.49
N HIS A 373 -4.94 -6.08 -1.91
CA HIS A 373 -5.02 -6.38 -3.35
C HIS A 373 -6.30 -5.77 -3.96
N GLY A 374 -6.23 -5.24 -5.18
CA GLY A 374 -7.32 -4.48 -5.78
C GLY A 374 -8.68 -5.18 -5.77
N LEU A 375 -8.72 -6.49 -6.10
CA LEU A 375 -9.97 -7.27 -6.06
C LEU A 375 -10.45 -7.57 -4.64
N VAL A 376 -9.52 -7.74 -3.69
CA VAL A 376 -9.86 -7.90 -2.26
C VAL A 376 -10.49 -6.63 -1.73
N ARG A 377 -9.94 -5.46 -2.10
CA ARG A 377 -10.49 -4.16 -1.71
C ARG A 377 -11.89 -3.93 -2.27
N LEU A 378 -12.14 -4.30 -3.54
CA LEU A 378 -13.47 -4.23 -4.14
C LEU A 378 -14.47 -5.11 -3.37
N HIS A 379 -14.09 -6.37 -3.08
CA HIS A 379 -14.94 -7.27 -2.31
C HIS A 379 -15.22 -6.73 -0.89
N ALA A 380 -14.18 -6.20 -0.20
CA ALA A 380 -14.32 -5.62 1.13
C ALA A 380 -15.30 -4.43 1.11
N ARG A 381 -15.21 -3.57 0.10
CA ARG A 381 -16.10 -2.42 -0.08
C ARG A 381 -17.54 -2.84 -0.40
N ASP A 382 -17.73 -3.80 -1.29
CA ASP A 382 -19.07 -4.32 -1.63
C ASP A 382 -19.70 -5.00 -0.41
N THR A 383 -18.90 -5.76 0.37
CA THR A 383 -19.35 -6.38 1.62
C THR A 383 -19.71 -5.32 2.68
N ALA A 384 -18.91 -4.26 2.81
CA ALA A 384 -19.23 -3.14 3.71
C ALA A 384 -20.57 -2.47 3.32
N ARG A 385 -20.77 -2.19 2.05
CA ARG A 385 -22.02 -1.58 1.55
C ARG A 385 -23.24 -2.47 1.73
N ALA A 386 -23.06 -3.79 1.74
CA ALA A 386 -24.15 -4.76 1.94
C ALA A 386 -24.50 -4.94 3.44
N LEU A 387 -23.54 -4.88 4.34
CA LEU A 387 -23.70 -5.27 5.74
C LEU A 387 -23.66 -4.10 6.72
N ASP A 388 -22.93 -3.01 6.41
CA ASP A 388 -22.77 -1.88 7.30
C ASP A 388 -23.81 -0.78 7.03
N PRO A 389 -24.07 0.13 7.98
CA PRO A 389 -24.98 1.25 7.79
C PRO A 389 -24.60 2.12 6.58
N PRO A 390 -25.57 2.75 5.89
CA PRO A 390 -25.34 3.54 4.66
C PRO A 390 -24.30 4.65 4.83
N ASP A 391 -24.19 5.26 6.01
CA ASP A 391 -23.26 6.34 6.30
C ASP A 391 -21.83 5.88 6.66
N SER A 392 -21.59 4.57 6.75
CA SER A 392 -20.32 4.01 7.22
C SER A 392 -19.12 4.45 6.37
N GLU A 393 -19.29 4.56 5.04
CA GLU A 393 -18.25 5.04 4.13
C GLU A 393 -17.91 6.51 4.41
N ARG A 394 -18.94 7.36 4.51
CA ARG A 394 -18.79 8.79 4.84
C ARG A 394 -18.12 8.99 6.20
N ASP A 395 -18.53 8.22 7.21
CA ASP A 395 -17.99 8.33 8.57
C ASP A 395 -16.53 7.87 8.63
N THR A 396 -16.17 6.81 7.90
CA THR A 396 -14.78 6.34 7.77
C THR A 396 -13.94 7.40 7.08
N VAL A 397 -14.39 7.95 5.95
CA VAL A 397 -13.68 9.02 5.25
C VAL A 397 -13.53 10.26 6.15
N ARG A 398 -14.58 10.64 6.91
CA ARG A 398 -14.51 11.78 7.84
C ARG A 398 -13.44 11.61 8.90
N ARG A 399 -13.34 10.42 9.55
CA ARG A 399 -12.31 10.13 10.56
C ARG A 399 -10.91 10.19 9.96
N VAL A 400 -10.71 9.53 8.83
CA VAL A 400 -9.40 9.48 8.14
C VAL A 400 -9.00 10.86 7.62
N ALA A 401 -9.92 11.63 7.05
CA ALA A 401 -9.65 12.98 6.59
C ALA A 401 -9.29 13.94 7.74
N GLY A 402 -9.95 13.80 8.88
CA GLY A 402 -9.59 14.55 10.09
C GLY A 402 -8.19 14.22 10.60
N HIS A 403 -7.81 12.94 10.57
CA HIS A 403 -6.47 12.49 10.94
C HIS A 403 -5.38 13.06 10.00
N TYR A 404 -5.57 12.92 8.68
CA TYR A 404 -4.62 13.47 7.70
C TYR A 404 -4.55 15.00 7.75
N LEU A 405 -5.68 15.70 7.99
CA LEU A 405 -5.68 17.15 8.19
C LEU A 405 -4.78 17.53 9.38
N ALA A 406 -4.95 16.87 10.52
CA ALA A 406 -4.16 17.17 11.71
C ALA A 406 -2.65 16.97 11.47
N LEU A 407 -2.26 15.86 10.84
CA LEU A 407 -0.85 15.57 10.52
C LEU A 407 -0.29 16.52 9.47
N THR A 408 -1.04 16.79 8.39
CA THR A 408 -0.61 17.71 7.32
C THR A 408 -0.46 19.15 7.83
N ALA A 409 -1.37 19.60 8.72
CA ALA A 409 -1.26 20.92 9.35
C ALA A 409 -0.08 21.00 10.32
N ALA A 410 0.21 19.94 11.07
CA ALA A 410 1.39 19.88 11.93
C ALA A 410 2.70 19.91 11.09
N ALA A 411 2.72 19.22 9.96
CA ALA A 411 3.83 19.25 9.02
C ALA A 411 4.04 20.64 8.41
N ASP A 412 2.96 21.30 7.99
CA ASP A 412 3.02 22.67 7.46
C ASP A 412 3.60 23.66 8.49
N LEU A 413 3.22 23.53 9.77
CA LEU A 413 3.77 24.36 10.84
C LEU A 413 5.26 24.04 11.10
N ALA A 414 5.66 22.79 11.10
CA ALA A 414 7.04 22.38 11.31
C ALA A 414 7.98 22.87 10.20
N VAL A 415 7.49 22.90 8.94
CA VAL A 415 8.29 23.34 7.78
C VAL A 415 8.31 24.87 7.65
N ARG A 416 7.18 25.54 7.81
CA ARG A 416 7.03 26.98 7.54
C ARG A 416 6.08 27.65 8.53
N ALA A 417 6.54 27.88 9.76
CA ALA A 417 5.73 28.56 10.79
C ALA A 417 5.29 29.97 10.39
N ASP A 418 6.08 30.68 9.57
CA ASP A 418 5.90 32.07 9.15
C ASP A 418 4.95 32.30 7.96
N ARG A 419 4.30 31.24 7.44
CA ARG A 419 3.42 31.33 6.26
C ARG A 419 2.04 31.86 6.63
N LEU A 420 1.44 32.73 5.77
CA LEU A 420 0.03 33.10 5.90
C LEU A 420 -0.85 31.83 5.79
N ARG A 421 -1.72 31.64 6.78
CA ARG A 421 -2.73 30.57 6.85
C ARG A 421 -4.10 31.15 7.15
N ILE A 422 -5.11 30.63 6.46
CA ILE A 422 -6.53 30.83 6.80
C ILE A 422 -7.00 29.71 7.72
N LEU A 423 -6.41 28.52 7.55
CA LEU A 423 -6.62 27.38 8.43
C LEU A 423 -6.37 27.76 9.89
N ARG A 424 -7.40 27.56 10.73
CA ARG A 424 -7.30 27.60 12.19
C ARG A 424 -7.75 26.24 12.72
N LEU A 425 -6.82 25.44 13.21
CA LEU A 425 -7.18 24.28 13.99
C LEU A 425 -7.75 24.80 15.31
N ALA A 426 -9.03 24.57 15.56
CA ALA A 426 -9.62 24.85 16.86
C ALA A 426 -8.84 24.07 17.93
N GLY A 427 -8.58 24.70 19.08
CA GLY A 427 -7.82 24.09 20.19
C GLY A 427 -8.47 22.83 20.83
N ASP A 428 -9.57 22.35 20.26
CA ASP A 428 -10.25 21.10 20.57
C ASP A 428 -9.95 20.00 19.55
N ALA A 429 -8.75 19.96 18.98
CA ALA A 429 -8.27 18.79 18.20
C ALA A 429 -8.09 17.55 19.12
N GLY A 430 -9.14 17.23 19.87
CA GLY A 430 -9.28 16.02 20.67
C GLY A 430 -9.58 14.76 19.88
N THR A 431 -9.10 14.68 18.63
CA THR A 431 -9.18 13.48 17.80
C THR A 431 -7.81 13.03 17.28
N SER A 432 -6.74 13.46 17.92
CA SER A 432 -5.49 12.71 17.87
C SER A 432 -5.69 11.46 18.70
N VAL A 433 -5.47 10.28 18.14
CA VAL A 433 -5.33 9.03 18.89
C VAL A 433 -4.36 9.33 20.04
N ALA A 434 -4.85 9.28 21.28
CA ALA A 434 -4.10 9.70 22.46
C ALA A 434 -2.76 8.97 22.50
N GLY A 435 -1.65 9.69 22.39
CA GLY A 435 -0.30 9.18 22.50
C GLY A 435 0.65 9.46 21.33
N VAL A 436 0.17 9.96 20.20
CA VAL A 436 1.07 10.46 19.14
C VAL A 436 1.38 11.92 19.46
N ALA A 437 2.45 12.16 20.24
CA ALA A 437 3.18 13.43 20.16
C ALA A 437 3.37 13.71 18.68
N GLY A 438 3.13 14.95 18.22
CA GLY A 438 3.16 15.25 16.78
C GLY A 438 4.36 14.56 16.14
N PRO A 439 4.19 13.81 15.03
CA PRO A 439 5.18 12.86 14.53
C PRO A 439 6.53 13.50 14.25
N PHE A 440 6.61 14.83 14.27
CA PHE A 440 7.79 15.64 13.99
C PHE A 440 8.45 16.24 15.22
N ALA A 441 7.88 16.08 16.45
CA ALA A 441 8.37 16.76 17.66
C ALA A 441 9.63 16.14 18.29
N GLY A 442 10.02 14.94 17.87
CA GLY A 442 11.16 14.18 18.44
C GLY A 442 12.39 14.08 17.54
N GLY A 443 12.34 14.59 16.33
CA GLY A 443 13.46 14.54 15.36
C GLY A 443 14.50 15.62 15.59
N THR A 444 15.71 15.40 15.06
CA THR A 444 16.78 16.40 15.07
C THR A 444 16.53 17.56 14.11
N ASP A 445 15.69 17.35 13.09
CA ASP A 445 15.23 18.34 12.11
C ASP A 445 13.74 18.14 11.80
N PRO A 446 12.84 18.71 12.60
CA PRO A 446 11.40 18.57 12.43
C PRO A 446 10.87 18.98 11.04
N GLY A 447 11.50 19.99 10.41
CA GLY A 447 11.10 20.46 9.09
C GLY A 447 11.40 19.44 8.00
N ARG A 448 12.59 18.83 8.04
CA ARG A 448 13.01 17.79 7.10
C ARG A 448 12.17 16.52 7.27
N ASP A 449 11.95 16.10 8.51
CA ASP A 449 11.14 14.93 8.81
C ASP A 449 9.71 15.11 8.31
N ALA A 450 9.13 16.31 8.49
CA ALA A 450 7.80 16.65 8.00
C ALA A 450 7.71 16.64 6.46
N ILE A 451 8.70 17.15 5.74
CA ILE A 451 8.74 17.10 4.27
C ILE A 451 8.84 15.65 3.80
N SER A 452 9.69 14.84 4.42
CA SER A 452 9.83 13.41 4.08
C SER A 452 8.52 12.65 4.28
N TRP A 453 7.82 12.91 5.37
CA TRP A 453 6.50 12.32 5.63
C TRP A 453 5.45 12.78 4.60
N LEU A 454 5.38 14.07 4.29
CA LEU A 454 4.45 14.60 3.28
C LEU A 454 4.70 13.97 1.90
N GLU A 455 5.97 13.74 1.54
CA GLU A 455 6.32 13.07 0.28
C GLU A 455 5.87 11.61 0.29
N ALA A 456 6.14 10.87 1.36
CA ALA A 456 5.72 9.47 1.50
C ALA A 456 4.19 9.31 1.47
N GLU A 457 3.46 10.22 2.13
CA GLU A 457 2.00 10.19 2.20
C GLU A 457 1.29 10.94 1.06
N ARG A 458 2.02 11.52 0.13
CA ARG A 458 1.49 12.38 -0.94
C ARG A 458 0.30 11.77 -1.68
N ALA A 459 0.43 10.54 -2.11
CA ALA A 459 -0.64 9.84 -2.84
C ALA A 459 -1.87 9.58 -1.95
N ASN A 460 -1.66 9.25 -0.67
CA ASN A 460 -2.73 9.02 0.29
C ASN A 460 -3.44 10.32 0.65
N ILE A 461 -2.70 11.41 0.92
CA ILE A 461 -3.28 12.74 1.22
C ILE A 461 -4.17 13.19 0.05
N LEU A 462 -3.71 13.04 -1.19
CA LEU A 462 -4.48 13.42 -2.38
C LEU A 462 -5.74 12.55 -2.54
N ALA A 463 -5.64 11.25 -2.29
CA ALA A 463 -6.80 10.34 -2.33
C ALA A 463 -7.82 10.69 -1.23
N VAL A 464 -7.36 11.01 -0.03
CA VAL A 464 -8.21 11.45 1.09
C VAL A 464 -8.88 12.79 0.76
N LEU A 465 -8.15 13.71 0.15
CA LEU A 465 -8.70 15.01 -0.27
C LEU A 465 -9.80 14.84 -1.33
N ARG A 466 -9.60 13.98 -2.33
CA ARG A 466 -10.63 13.64 -3.32
C ARG A 466 -11.88 13.06 -2.66
N ALA A 467 -11.69 12.12 -1.73
CA ALA A 467 -12.80 11.50 -1.02
C ALA A 467 -13.53 12.51 -0.13
N ALA A 468 -12.81 13.35 0.61
CA ALA A 468 -13.40 14.40 1.44
C ALA A 468 -14.23 15.38 0.60
N ALA A 469 -13.72 15.83 -0.55
CA ALA A 469 -14.45 16.67 -1.48
C ALA A 469 -15.69 15.98 -2.07
N GLY A 470 -15.60 14.68 -2.37
CA GLY A 470 -16.71 13.88 -2.90
C GLY A 470 -17.84 13.64 -1.88
N PHE A 471 -17.50 13.52 -0.59
CA PHE A 471 -18.48 13.41 0.50
C PHE A 471 -18.91 14.75 1.09
N GLU A 472 -18.56 15.87 0.43
CA GLU A 472 -18.90 17.23 0.87
C GLU A 472 -18.42 17.55 2.30
N LEU A 473 -17.25 17.02 2.68
CA LEU A 473 -16.54 17.38 3.90
C LEU A 473 -15.70 18.64 3.64
N ASP A 474 -16.38 19.69 3.17
CA ASP A 474 -15.79 20.85 2.52
C ASP A 474 -14.76 21.57 3.39
N ARG A 475 -15.08 21.74 4.67
CA ARG A 475 -14.16 22.38 5.61
C ARG A 475 -12.85 21.61 5.77
N THR A 476 -12.92 20.30 5.94
CA THR A 476 -11.73 19.44 6.05
C THR A 476 -10.95 19.44 4.74
N ALA A 477 -11.63 19.40 3.59
CA ALA A 477 -11.01 19.39 2.28
C ALA A 477 -10.19 20.65 2.00
N TRP A 478 -10.78 21.85 2.18
CA TRP A 478 -10.02 23.08 1.91
C TRP A 478 -8.87 23.30 2.90
N GLN A 479 -9.05 22.92 4.17
CA GLN A 479 -7.99 23.02 5.18
C GLN A 479 -6.82 22.09 4.87
N THR A 480 -7.10 20.85 4.44
CA THR A 480 -6.07 19.91 4.02
C THR A 480 -5.32 20.43 2.79
N ALA A 481 -6.03 20.96 1.78
CA ALA A 481 -5.40 21.51 0.58
C ALA A 481 -4.49 22.71 0.89
N GLU A 482 -4.88 23.60 1.79
CA GLU A 482 -4.04 24.72 2.21
C GLU A 482 -2.76 24.23 2.91
N ALA A 483 -2.88 23.31 3.88
CA ALA A 483 -1.76 22.77 4.61
C ALA A 483 -0.82 21.98 3.70
N PHE A 484 -1.36 21.17 2.80
CA PHE A 484 -0.60 20.33 1.87
C PHE A 484 0.26 21.13 0.88
N THR A 485 -0.08 22.40 0.66
CA THR A 485 0.69 23.30 -0.22
C THR A 485 2.17 23.39 0.16
N VAL A 486 2.55 23.20 1.43
CA VAL A 486 3.94 23.32 1.88
C VAL A 486 4.85 22.29 1.19
N LEU A 487 4.36 21.08 0.92
CA LEU A 487 5.10 20.08 0.17
C LEU A 487 5.53 20.61 -1.20
N PHE A 488 4.61 21.21 -1.93
CA PHE A 488 4.81 21.67 -3.31
C PHE A 488 5.70 22.92 -3.42
N LEU A 489 5.94 23.60 -2.31
CA LEU A 489 6.93 24.67 -2.24
C LEU A 489 8.39 24.13 -2.22
N HIS A 490 8.57 22.87 -1.83
CA HIS A 490 9.84 22.15 -1.75
C HIS A 490 9.98 21.14 -2.90
N HIS A 491 8.95 20.36 -3.16
CA HIS A 491 8.92 19.33 -4.20
C HIS A 491 7.83 19.67 -5.24
N ARG A 492 8.23 19.87 -6.51
CA ARG A 492 7.35 20.41 -7.55
C ARG A 492 6.55 19.33 -8.29
N HIS A 493 5.65 18.65 -7.58
CA HIS A 493 4.64 17.76 -8.20
C HIS A 493 3.48 18.60 -8.75
N VAL A 494 3.70 19.27 -9.88
CA VAL A 494 2.83 20.34 -10.40
C VAL A 494 1.40 19.86 -10.65
N ALA A 495 1.21 18.62 -11.11
CA ALA A 495 -0.11 18.04 -11.36
C ALA A 495 -0.91 17.86 -10.06
N ASP A 496 -0.29 17.24 -9.04
CA ASP A 496 -0.92 17.00 -7.74
C ASP A 496 -1.18 18.32 -7.00
N TRP A 497 -0.26 19.27 -7.13
CA TRP A 497 -0.41 20.61 -6.57
C TRP A 497 -1.64 21.33 -7.14
N ARG A 498 -1.76 21.36 -8.47
CA ARG A 498 -2.90 21.94 -9.17
C ARG A 498 -4.20 21.29 -8.70
N GLU A 499 -4.28 19.97 -8.77
CA GLU A 499 -5.48 19.22 -8.40
C GLU A 499 -5.90 19.47 -6.95
N SER A 500 -4.94 19.42 -6.00
CA SER A 500 -5.24 19.66 -4.59
C SER A 500 -5.82 21.04 -4.35
N LEU A 501 -5.30 22.08 -5.05
CA LEU A 501 -5.79 23.44 -4.92
C LEU A 501 -7.13 23.67 -5.63
N GLU A 502 -7.38 23.01 -6.76
CA GLU A 502 -8.69 23.03 -7.45
C GLU A 502 -9.78 22.44 -6.53
N LEU A 503 -9.54 21.25 -5.96
CA LEU A 503 -10.45 20.62 -5.01
C LEU A 503 -10.68 21.48 -3.77
N GLY A 504 -9.59 22.02 -3.20
CA GLY A 504 -9.66 22.87 -2.02
C GLY A 504 -10.40 24.19 -2.26
N ALA A 505 -10.15 24.86 -3.39
CA ALA A 505 -10.82 26.12 -3.73
C ALA A 505 -12.33 25.93 -3.94
N GLU A 506 -12.72 24.83 -4.60
CA GLU A 506 -14.13 24.49 -4.78
C GLU A 506 -14.81 24.13 -3.46
N ALA A 507 -14.11 23.39 -2.58
CA ALA A 507 -14.60 23.09 -1.23
C ALA A 507 -14.75 24.35 -0.38
N ALA A 508 -13.78 25.28 -0.42
CA ALA A 508 -13.88 26.57 0.28
C ALA A 508 -15.08 27.40 -0.21
N ARG A 509 -15.37 27.37 -1.51
CA ARG A 509 -16.54 28.02 -2.11
C ARG A 509 -17.84 27.41 -1.58
N ARG A 510 -17.94 26.07 -1.49
CA ARG A 510 -19.13 25.38 -0.93
C ARG A 510 -19.28 25.62 0.58
N ASP A 511 -18.17 25.68 1.32
CA ASP A 511 -18.14 26.01 2.77
C ASP A 511 -18.54 27.49 3.05
N GLY A 512 -18.67 28.31 1.99
CA GLY A 512 -19.00 29.73 2.12
C GLY A 512 -17.89 30.55 2.79
N ASN A 513 -16.63 30.17 2.64
CA ASN A 513 -15.46 30.82 3.23
C ASN A 513 -14.67 31.60 2.17
N PRO A 514 -14.96 32.90 1.97
CA PRO A 514 -14.31 33.73 0.94
C PRO A 514 -12.80 33.88 1.18
N ALA A 515 -12.35 33.87 2.45
CA ALA A 515 -10.93 33.98 2.76
C ALA A 515 -10.16 32.72 2.33
N ALA A 516 -10.69 31.56 2.62
CA ALA A 516 -10.10 30.29 2.19
C ALA A 516 -10.12 30.15 0.67
N GLU A 517 -11.24 30.49 0.02
CA GLU A 517 -11.36 30.49 -1.44
C GLU A 517 -10.32 31.41 -2.09
N ALA A 518 -10.18 32.65 -1.62
CA ALA A 518 -9.20 33.59 -2.12
C ALA A 518 -7.77 33.07 -1.97
N ARG A 519 -7.46 32.50 -0.80
CA ARG A 519 -6.15 31.94 -0.52
C ARG A 519 -5.78 30.81 -1.47
N LEU A 520 -6.66 29.83 -1.64
CA LEU A 520 -6.42 28.66 -2.48
C LEU A 520 -6.36 29.01 -3.96
N ARG A 521 -7.23 29.93 -4.43
CA ARG A 521 -7.18 30.42 -5.82
C ARG A 521 -5.90 31.20 -6.10
N SER A 522 -5.44 32.05 -5.17
CA SER A 522 -4.17 32.76 -5.34
C SER A 522 -2.97 31.78 -5.41
N LEU A 523 -2.95 30.72 -4.59
CA LEU A 523 -1.95 29.69 -4.63
C LEU A 523 -2.00 28.87 -5.93
N LEU A 524 -3.20 28.59 -6.46
CA LEU A 524 -3.42 27.84 -7.71
C LEU A 524 -2.80 28.52 -8.93
N SER A 525 -2.66 29.86 -8.91
CA SER A 525 -2.00 30.59 -10.00
C SER A 525 -0.56 30.08 -10.24
N ARG A 526 0.15 29.61 -9.22
CA ARG A 526 1.54 29.15 -9.34
C ARG A 526 1.71 27.90 -10.20
N PRO A 527 1.05 26.77 -9.89
CA PRO A 527 1.15 25.59 -10.75
C PRO A 527 0.57 25.84 -12.17
N LEU A 528 -0.41 26.73 -12.31
CA LEU A 528 -0.92 27.11 -13.63
C LEU A 528 0.13 27.86 -14.47
N LEU A 529 0.83 28.83 -13.88
CA LEU A 529 1.95 29.52 -14.54
C LEU A 529 3.11 28.55 -14.87
N ASP A 530 3.44 27.64 -13.96
CA ASP A 530 4.45 26.60 -14.20
C ASP A 530 4.09 25.69 -15.40
N LEU A 531 2.79 25.52 -15.69
CA LEU A 531 2.25 24.75 -16.81
C LEU A 531 2.06 25.61 -18.08
N GLY A 532 2.39 26.92 -18.06
CA GLY A 532 2.15 27.83 -19.17
C GLY A 532 0.66 28.15 -19.45
N ARG A 533 -0.20 27.96 -18.41
CA ARG A 533 -1.65 28.22 -18.48
C ARG A 533 -1.97 29.62 -17.96
N ASP A 534 -1.39 30.65 -18.59
CA ASP A 534 -1.38 32.03 -18.10
C ASP A 534 -2.77 32.65 -18.00
N GLU A 535 -3.65 32.41 -18.97
CA GLU A 535 -5.01 32.91 -18.96
C GLU A 535 -5.83 32.34 -17.80
N GLU A 536 -5.64 31.05 -17.50
CA GLU A 536 -6.33 30.41 -16.38
C GLU A 536 -5.77 30.90 -15.04
N ALA A 537 -4.45 31.08 -14.95
CA ALA A 537 -3.81 31.65 -13.77
C ALA A 537 -4.39 33.05 -13.48
N LYS A 538 -4.55 33.89 -14.53
CA LYS A 538 -5.14 35.20 -14.40
C LYS A 538 -6.61 35.16 -13.93
N ALA A 539 -7.39 34.25 -14.52
CA ALA A 539 -8.79 34.07 -14.12
C ALA A 539 -8.93 33.68 -12.63
N GLN A 540 -8.02 32.78 -12.14
CA GLN A 540 -8.00 32.42 -10.72
C GLN A 540 -7.60 33.59 -9.82
N LEU A 541 -6.65 34.42 -10.26
CA LEU A 541 -6.23 35.62 -9.51
C LEU A 541 -7.31 36.67 -9.44
N ASP A 542 -8.10 36.89 -10.50
CA ASP A 542 -9.21 37.81 -10.51
C ASP A 542 -10.32 37.41 -9.52
N LEU A 543 -10.62 36.10 -9.49
CA LEU A 543 -11.54 35.55 -8.50
C LEU A 543 -10.98 35.67 -7.08
N ALA A 544 -9.68 35.40 -6.90
CA ALA A 544 -9.01 35.51 -5.60
C ALA A 544 -9.08 36.97 -5.07
N GLU A 545 -8.85 37.96 -5.93
CA GLU A 545 -8.94 39.38 -5.55
C GLU A 545 -10.35 39.74 -5.07
N GLN A 546 -11.37 39.34 -5.85
CA GLN A 546 -12.77 39.60 -5.48
C GLN A 546 -13.11 38.96 -4.12
N ARG A 547 -12.75 37.69 -3.90
CA ARG A 547 -13.02 36.97 -2.65
C ARG A 547 -12.21 37.50 -1.46
N ALA A 548 -10.97 37.95 -1.69
CA ALA A 548 -10.16 38.56 -0.65
C ALA A 548 -10.77 39.88 -0.15
N VAL A 549 -11.28 40.73 -1.05
CA VAL A 549 -12.01 41.95 -0.68
C VAL A 549 -13.27 41.60 0.11
N GLU A 550 -14.07 40.64 -0.34
CA GLU A 550 -15.29 40.17 0.34
C GLU A 550 -14.99 39.65 1.76
N SER A 551 -13.82 39.02 1.96
CA SER A 551 -13.42 38.50 3.27
C SER A 551 -13.08 39.56 4.29
N GLY A 552 -12.75 40.78 3.87
CA GLY A 552 -12.28 41.89 4.72
C GLY A 552 -10.88 41.65 5.35
N HIS A 553 -10.17 40.56 4.99
CA HIS A 553 -8.89 40.20 5.60
C HIS A 553 -7.72 40.90 4.89
N LEU A 554 -7.21 41.99 5.45
CA LEU A 554 -6.21 42.89 4.83
C LEU A 554 -4.92 42.13 4.41
N VAL A 555 -4.36 41.28 5.28
CA VAL A 555 -3.13 40.52 4.98
C VAL A 555 -3.35 39.56 3.80
N LEU A 556 -4.55 38.97 3.68
CA LEU A 556 -4.89 38.13 2.55
C LEU A 556 -5.01 38.94 1.25
N GLN A 557 -5.67 40.13 1.32
CA GLN A 557 -5.73 41.04 0.18
C GLN A 557 -4.34 41.45 -0.28
N ALA A 558 -3.44 41.77 0.67
CA ALA A 558 -2.02 42.05 0.37
C ALA A 558 -1.32 40.90 -0.30
N SER A 559 -1.56 39.67 0.19
CA SER A 559 -0.98 38.44 -0.41
C SER A 559 -1.50 38.20 -1.83
N VAL A 560 -2.77 38.42 -2.10
CA VAL A 560 -3.35 38.29 -3.47
C VAL A 560 -2.74 39.33 -4.41
N GLN A 561 -2.56 40.59 -3.95
CA GLN A 561 -1.86 41.60 -4.74
C GLN A 561 -0.42 41.21 -5.04
N GLU A 562 0.28 40.53 -4.13
CA GLU A 562 1.60 39.98 -4.40
C GLU A 562 1.56 38.92 -5.50
N PHE A 563 0.58 38.00 -5.51
CA PHE A 563 0.42 37.02 -6.58
C PHE A 563 0.07 37.68 -7.93
N LEU A 564 -0.78 38.71 -7.94
CA LEU A 564 -1.05 39.52 -9.13
C LEU A 564 0.22 40.20 -9.62
N GLY A 565 1.02 40.76 -8.74
CA GLY A 565 2.31 41.37 -9.07
C GLY A 565 3.24 40.35 -9.76
N ARG A 566 3.35 39.14 -9.23
CA ARG A 566 4.14 38.06 -9.83
C ARG A 566 3.65 37.63 -11.22
N TYR A 567 2.36 37.61 -11.44
CA TYR A 567 1.78 37.40 -12.76
C TYR A 567 2.19 38.52 -13.71
N TRP A 568 2.07 39.79 -13.28
CA TRP A 568 2.40 40.95 -14.11
C TRP A 568 3.91 41.13 -14.32
N ASP A 569 4.79 40.60 -13.47
CA ASP A 569 6.24 40.65 -13.69
C ASP A 569 6.65 40.10 -15.08
N ALA A 570 5.94 39.08 -15.55
CA ALA A 570 6.19 38.46 -16.87
C ALA A 570 5.41 39.10 -18.02
N HIS A 571 4.27 39.79 -17.74
CA HIS A 571 3.33 40.25 -18.76
C HIS A 571 3.29 41.76 -18.92
N ASP A 572 3.34 42.52 -17.79
CA ASP A 572 3.27 43.99 -17.78
C ASP A 572 3.97 44.54 -16.53
N PRO A 573 5.25 44.91 -16.62
CA PRO A 573 6.03 45.40 -15.47
C PRO A 573 5.44 46.65 -14.80
N ALA A 574 4.68 47.49 -15.51
CA ALA A 574 4.04 48.68 -14.91
C ALA A 574 2.90 48.25 -13.99
N ARG A 575 2.06 47.30 -14.42
CA ARG A 575 1.02 46.70 -13.55
C ARG A 575 1.60 45.93 -12.37
N ALA A 576 2.75 45.29 -12.53
CA ALA A 576 3.45 44.65 -11.41
C ALA A 576 3.79 45.64 -10.30
N VAL A 577 4.34 46.82 -10.68
CA VAL A 577 4.63 47.91 -9.73
C VAL A 577 3.38 48.33 -8.98
N ASP A 578 2.25 48.50 -9.67
CA ASP A 578 1.00 48.93 -9.05
C ASP A 578 0.44 47.89 -8.08
N ALA A 579 0.47 46.60 -8.46
CA ALA A 579 0.05 45.49 -7.60
C ALA A 579 0.91 45.39 -6.32
N TYR A 580 2.24 45.51 -6.44
CA TYR A 580 3.13 45.46 -5.26
C TYR A 580 2.99 46.70 -4.38
N ARG A 581 2.64 47.89 -4.94
CA ARG A 581 2.28 49.08 -4.15
C ARG A 581 1.00 48.87 -3.36
N ALA A 582 0.00 48.26 -3.99
CA ALA A 582 -1.25 47.90 -3.31
C ALA A 582 -1.00 46.92 -2.17
N SER A 583 -0.18 45.87 -2.43
CA SER A 583 0.23 44.90 -1.40
C SER A 583 0.94 45.60 -0.22
N LEU A 584 1.86 46.52 -0.51
CA LEU A 584 2.57 47.30 0.51
C LEU A 584 1.61 48.15 1.38
N ALA A 585 0.69 48.85 0.75
CA ALA A 585 -0.28 49.68 1.47
C ALA A 585 -1.19 48.85 2.39
N LEU A 586 -1.69 47.70 1.91
CA LEU A 586 -2.53 46.79 2.68
C LEU A 586 -1.80 46.15 3.86
N ASN A 587 -0.53 45.78 3.70
CA ASN A 587 0.29 45.25 4.80
C ASN A 587 0.58 46.33 5.85
N ALA A 588 0.83 47.59 5.42
CA ALA A 588 1.02 48.70 6.33
C ALA A 588 -0.28 49.04 7.13
N GLU A 589 -1.44 49.00 6.48
CA GLU A 589 -2.72 49.15 7.15
C GLU A 589 -3.00 48.02 8.15
N ALA A 590 -2.58 46.80 7.82
CA ALA A 590 -2.71 45.61 8.69
C ALA A 590 -1.67 45.59 9.83
N GLY A 591 -0.63 46.41 9.78
CA GLY A 591 0.48 46.38 10.72
C GLY A 591 1.36 45.10 10.57
N GLU A 592 1.42 44.51 9.35
CA GLU A 592 2.14 43.29 9.08
C GLU A 592 3.57 43.59 8.56
N GLU A 593 4.49 43.80 9.49
CA GLU A 593 5.87 44.23 9.20
C GLU A 593 6.63 43.34 8.21
N ARG A 594 6.45 42.05 8.34
CA ARG A 594 7.12 41.10 7.43
C ARG A 594 6.49 41.16 6.03
N GLY A 595 5.18 41.28 5.94
CA GLY A 595 4.46 41.48 4.68
C GLY A 595 4.86 42.77 3.98
N GLU A 596 5.04 43.86 4.74
CA GLU A 596 5.56 45.11 4.20
C GLU A 596 6.97 44.95 3.61
N ALA A 597 7.87 44.27 4.32
CA ALA A 597 9.21 44.03 3.85
C ALA A 597 9.23 43.18 2.56
N LEU A 598 8.36 42.16 2.47
CA LEU A 598 8.19 41.32 1.28
C LEU A 598 7.67 42.15 0.10
N ALA A 599 6.61 42.97 0.32
CA ALA A 599 6.03 43.82 -0.72
C ALA A 599 7.05 44.85 -1.23
N ARG A 600 7.87 45.44 -0.32
CA ARG A 600 8.97 46.36 -0.71
C ARG A 600 10.04 45.65 -1.53
N HIS A 601 10.41 44.44 -1.18
CA HIS A 601 11.37 43.65 -1.94
C HIS A 601 10.91 43.40 -3.39
N PHE A 602 9.68 42.91 -3.56
CA PHE A 602 9.12 42.64 -4.90
C PHE A 602 8.88 43.93 -5.68
N LEU A 603 8.40 44.98 -4.99
CA LEU A 603 8.26 46.33 -5.60
C LEU A 603 9.59 46.84 -6.14
N GLY A 604 10.68 46.68 -5.37
CA GLY A 604 12.02 47.05 -5.82
C GLY A 604 12.50 46.27 -7.03
N CYS A 605 12.22 44.98 -7.06
CA CYS A 605 12.51 44.11 -8.23
C CYS A 605 11.73 44.59 -9.48
N ALA A 606 10.43 44.82 -9.35
CA ALA A 606 9.57 45.30 -10.45
C ALA A 606 9.96 46.69 -10.94
N GLN A 607 10.27 47.61 -10.01
CA GLN A 607 10.78 48.95 -10.36
C GLN A 607 12.09 48.87 -11.14
N GLY A 608 13.02 47.96 -10.75
CA GLY A 608 14.25 47.73 -11.45
C GLY A 608 14.04 47.18 -12.87
N ALA A 609 13.07 46.28 -13.03
CA ALA A 609 12.67 45.74 -14.34
C ALA A 609 12.05 46.80 -15.25
N ALA A 610 11.25 47.72 -14.66
CA ALA A 610 10.61 48.82 -15.34
C ALA A 610 11.59 50.02 -15.63
N GLY A 611 12.89 49.89 -15.30
CA GLY A 611 13.89 50.95 -15.53
C GLY A 611 13.94 52.06 -14.46
N ASN A 612 13.11 51.98 -13.42
CA ASN A 612 13.07 52.97 -12.32
C ASN A 612 14.15 52.64 -11.26
N HIS A 613 15.41 52.66 -11.65
CA HIS A 613 16.54 52.14 -10.86
C HIS A 613 16.72 52.82 -9.51
N SER A 614 16.57 54.19 -9.45
CA SER A 614 16.71 54.93 -8.18
C SER A 614 15.64 54.51 -7.15
N ALA A 615 14.39 54.35 -7.58
CA ALA A 615 13.28 53.91 -6.73
C ALA A 615 13.49 52.43 -6.30
N ALA A 616 13.98 51.59 -7.23
CA ALA A 616 14.28 50.18 -6.97
C ALA A 616 15.31 50.03 -5.85
N LEU A 617 16.44 50.75 -5.94
CA LEU A 617 17.49 50.72 -4.93
C LEU A 617 16.99 51.19 -3.54
N ALA A 618 16.19 52.24 -3.49
CA ALA A 618 15.57 52.73 -2.27
C ALA A 618 14.59 51.71 -1.65
N SER A 619 13.77 51.05 -2.47
CA SER A 619 12.83 50.00 -2.01
C SER A 619 13.56 48.79 -1.47
N LEU A 620 14.57 48.29 -2.19
CA LEU A 620 15.38 47.13 -1.80
C LEU A 620 16.23 47.39 -0.54
N ALA A 621 16.78 48.58 -0.39
CA ALA A 621 17.53 48.98 0.82
C ALA A 621 16.62 48.92 2.07
N ARG A 622 15.43 49.53 2.01
CA ARG A 622 14.44 49.48 3.09
C ARG A 622 13.93 48.06 3.37
N ALA A 623 13.71 47.26 2.33
CA ALA A 623 13.33 45.86 2.49
C ALA A 623 14.43 45.06 3.24
N ARG A 624 15.69 45.22 2.83
CA ARG A 624 16.83 44.58 3.49
C ARG A 624 16.97 44.99 4.97
N GLU A 625 16.84 46.27 5.28
CA GLU A 625 16.88 46.76 6.64
C GLU A 625 15.76 46.17 7.50
N ALA A 626 14.51 46.12 6.99
CA ALA A 626 13.41 45.48 7.69
C ALA A 626 13.61 43.99 7.92
N PHE A 627 14.12 43.23 6.93
CA PHE A 627 14.39 41.83 7.10
C PHE A 627 15.52 41.55 8.11
N LEU A 628 16.56 42.39 8.18
CA LEU A 628 17.59 42.28 9.21
C LEU A 628 17.03 42.53 10.61
N ALA A 629 16.13 43.52 10.75
CA ALA A 629 15.45 43.79 12.01
C ALA A 629 14.53 42.65 12.46
N LEU A 630 13.92 41.94 11.51
CA LEU A 630 13.08 40.75 11.75
C LEU A 630 13.88 39.44 11.92
N GLY A 631 15.21 39.47 11.78
CA GLY A 631 16.05 38.27 11.84
C GLY A 631 15.92 37.34 10.60
N ASP A 632 15.27 37.80 9.50
CA ASP A 632 15.16 37.05 8.26
C ASP A 632 16.38 37.28 7.36
N GLY A 633 17.53 36.68 7.75
CA GLY A 633 18.78 36.79 7.02
C GLY A 633 18.69 36.33 5.58
N ARG A 634 17.85 35.32 5.30
CA ARG A 634 17.64 34.81 3.94
C ARG A 634 17.00 35.85 3.02
N MET A 635 15.95 36.52 3.45
CA MET A 635 15.29 37.55 2.67
C MET A 635 16.12 38.83 2.58
N ALA A 636 16.92 39.16 3.61
CA ALA A 636 17.87 40.24 3.58
C ALA A 636 18.94 40.01 2.49
N ALA A 637 19.52 38.80 2.42
CA ALA A 637 20.54 38.46 1.42
C ALA A 637 19.94 38.43 0.00
N ARG A 638 18.68 37.96 -0.17
CA ARG A 638 17.95 38.03 -1.44
C ARG A 638 17.72 39.47 -1.90
N SER A 639 17.41 40.37 -0.98
CA SER A 639 17.25 41.80 -1.29
C SER A 639 18.59 42.42 -1.72
N LEU A 640 19.70 41.98 -1.12
CA LEU A 640 21.06 42.39 -1.50
C LEU A 640 21.41 41.88 -2.95
N ALA A 641 21.07 40.62 -3.27
CA ALA A 641 21.26 40.09 -4.62
C ALA A 641 20.42 40.86 -5.66
N ALA A 642 19.17 41.18 -5.33
CA ALA A 642 18.32 42.02 -6.19
C ALA A 642 18.92 43.44 -6.39
N THR A 643 19.51 44.02 -5.33
CA THR A 643 20.26 45.30 -5.43
C THR A 643 21.40 45.19 -6.43
N GLY A 644 22.20 44.11 -6.37
CA GLY A 644 23.29 43.87 -7.31
C GLY A 644 22.83 43.80 -8.76
N ARG A 645 21.69 43.12 -9.03
CA ARG A 645 21.07 43.08 -10.37
C ARG A 645 20.61 44.44 -10.88
N VAL A 646 20.07 45.29 -10.01
CA VAL A 646 19.68 46.65 -10.39
C VAL A 646 20.92 47.49 -10.69
N LEU A 647 21.99 47.40 -9.87
CA LEU A 647 23.25 48.09 -10.12
C LEU A 647 23.90 47.70 -11.44
N ALA A 648 23.85 46.41 -11.80
CA ALA A 648 24.35 45.92 -13.08
C ALA A 648 23.68 46.64 -14.26
N ARG A 649 22.40 46.90 -14.18
CA ARG A 649 21.63 47.64 -15.21
C ARG A 649 21.93 49.16 -15.26
N THR A 650 22.44 49.74 -14.17
CA THR A 650 22.84 51.15 -14.15
C THR A 650 24.23 51.42 -14.70
N GLY A 651 24.97 50.38 -15.09
CA GLY A 651 26.34 50.50 -15.59
C GLY A 651 27.41 50.54 -14.51
N THR A 652 27.08 50.41 -13.24
CA THR A 652 28.01 50.36 -12.11
C THR A 652 28.53 48.91 -11.89
N ARG A 653 29.23 48.34 -12.89
CA ARG A 653 29.59 46.91 -12.99
C ARG A 653 30.40 46.43 -11.77
N ALA A 654 31.44 47.20 -11.34
CA ALA A 654 32.27 46.82 -10.19
C ALA A 654 31.47 46.78 -8.89
N GLN A 655 30.59 47.78 -8.67
CA GLN A 655 29.73 47.82 -7.47
C GLN A 655 28.67 46.70 -7.49
N ALA A 656 28.16 46.39 -8.67
CA ALA A 656 27.23 45.27 -8.84
C ALA A 656 27.88 43.93 -8.51
N ALA A 657 29.13 43.72 -9.00
CA ALA A 657 29.87 42.48 -8.73
C ALA A 657 30.21 42.34 -7.22
N ASP A 658 30.67 43.39 -6.55
CA ASP A 658 30.92 43.37 -5.08
C ASP A 658 29.63 43.05 -4.32
N THR A 659 28.50 43.66 -4.72
CA THR A 659 27.20 43.46 -4.08
C THR A 659 26.70 42.02 -4.26
N LEU A 660 26.84 41.44 -5.46
CA LEU A 660 26.43 40.04 -5.74
C LEU A 660 27.34 39.03 -5.04
N SER A 661 28.65 39.29 -4.97
CA SER A 661 29.58 38.43 -4.22
C SER A 661 29.20 38.36 -2.74
N ARG A 662 28.95 39.49 -2.10
CA ARG A 662 28.50 39.55 -0.70
C ARG A 662 27.12 38.87 -0.53
N ALA A 663 26.21 39.06 -1.49
CA ALA A 663 24.92 38.39 -1.44
C ALA A 663 25.02 36.87 -1.54
N ALA A 664 25.93 36.35 -2.38
CA ALA A 664 26.19 34.92 -2.51
C ALA A 664 26.77 34.36 -1.19
N ASP A 665 27.68 35.04 -0.56
CA ASP A 665 28.26 34.62 0.72
C ASP A 665 27.25 34.66 1.86
N ASP A 666 26.40 35.73 1.93
CA ASP A 666 25.30 35.81 2.90
C ASP A 666 24.28 34.68 2.69
N LEU A 667 23.96 34.35 1.43
CA LEU A 667 23.03 33.26 1.08
C LEU A 667 23.61 31.87 1.42
N HIS A 668 24.88 31.68 1.21
CA HIS A 668 25.62 30.50 1.63
C HIS A 668 25.54 30.30 3.15
N ALA A 669 25.86 31.36 3.91
CA ALA A 669 25.86 31.33 5.36
C ALA A 669 24.50 30.97 5.99
N VAL A 670 23.41 31.30 5.32
CA VAL A 670 22.04 30.96 5.77
C VAL A 670 21.48 29.69 5.10
N GLY A 671 22.27 28.92 4.36
CA GLY A 671 21.86 27.69 3.68
C GLY A 671 20.83 27.89 2.57
N ALA A 672 20.79 29.07 1.95
CA ALA A 672 19.83 29.40 0.88
C ALA A 672 20.39 29.02 -0.51
N SER A 673 20.78 27.77 -0.67
CA SER A 673 21.57 27.22 -1.79
C SER A 673 21.08 27.63 -3.18
N HIS A 674 19.75 27.50 -3.44
CA HIS A 674 19.21 27.85 -4.75
C HIS A 674 19.41 29.34 -5.12
N TYR A 675 19.26 30.24 -4.15
CA TYR A 675 19.46 31.68 -4.37
C TYR A 675 20.94 32.06 -4.41
N GLU A 676 21.81 31.32 -3.69
CA GLU A 676 23.25 31.42 -3.81
C GLU A 676 23.69 31.13 -5.24
N ALA A 677 23.25 29.99 -5.80
CA ALA A 677 23.58 29.62 -7.17
C ALA A 677 23.12 30.68 -8.18
N GLN A 678 21.93 31.25 -8.02
CA GLN A 678 21.46 32.34 -8.87
C GLN A 678 22.35 33.61 -8.77
N ALA A 679 22.73 33.99 -7.54
CA ALA A 679 23.59 35.14 -7.33
C ALA A 679 25.00 34.93 -7.92
N LEU A 680 25.51 33.70 -7.89
CA LEU A 680 26.78 33.32 -8.52
C LEU A 680 26.72 33.34 -10.06
N GLU A 681 25.59 32.93 -10.66
CA GLU A 681 25.37 33.06 -12.11
C GLU A 681 25.34 34.55 -12.52
N ASP A 682 24.57 35.39 -11.79
CA ASP A 682 24.49 36.83 -12.02
C ASP A 682 25.86 37.50 -11.86
N LEU A 683 26.68 37.08 -10.87
CA LEU A 683 28.05 37.54 -10.64
C LEU A 683 28.96 37.15 -11.80
N ALA A 684 28.91 35.91 -12.24
CA ALA A 684 29.74 35.42 -13.36
C ALA A 684 29.57 36.23 -14.64
N ASP A 685 28.33 36.73 -14.91
CA ASP A 685 28.03 37.59 -16.06
C ASP A 685 28.66 38.99 -15.96
N LEU A 686 29.10 39.39 -14.78
CA LEU A 686 29.69 40.71 -14.51
C LEU A 686 31.23 40.67 -14.38
N LEU A 687 31.83 39.52 -14.20
CA LEU A 687 33.29 39.41 -14.05
C LEU A 687 33.98 39.54 -15.38
N ASP A 688 35.08 40.30 -15.43
CA ASP A 688 35.92 40.46 -16.64
C ASP A 688 36.98 39.34 -16.73
N ASP A 689 37.37 38.75 -15.58
CA ASP A 689 38.28 37.60 -15.56
C ASP A 689 37.55 36.29 -15.84
N PRO A 690 37.84 35.61 -16.96
CA PRO A 690 37.20 34.33 -17.31
C PRO A 690 37.42 33.22 -16.25
N ALA A 691 38.54 33.27 -15.51
CA ALA A 691 38.85 32.27 -14.50
C ALA A 691 37.95 32.45 -13.26
N GLU A 692 37.75 33.71 -12.83
CA GLU A 692 36.83 34.02 -11.74
C GLU A 692 35.38 33.72 -12.12
N ALA A 693 34.93 34.09 -13.33
CA ALA A 693 33.61 33.77 -13.85
C ALA A 693 33.37 32.26 -13.90
N ARG A 694 34.34 31.48 -14.38
CA ARG A 694 34.29 30.01 -14.39
C ARG A 694 34.18 29.44 -12.97
N SER A 695 34.94 29.99 -12.02
CA SER A 695 34.87 29.55 -10.60
C SER A 695 33.46 29.76 -10.00
N CYS A 696 32.83 30.91 -10.26
CA CYS A 696 31.47 31.19 -9.84
C CYS A 696 30.46 30.19 -10.47
N LEU A 697 30.56 29.91 -11.77
CA LEU A 697 29.72 28.94 -12.45
C LEU A 697 29.90 27.50 -11.95
N GLN A 698 31.15 27.09 -11.63
CA GLN A 698 31.44 25.78 -11.04
C GLN A 698 30.80 25.64 -9.66
N ARG A 699 30.90 26.69 -8.83
CA ARG A 699 30.26 26.71 -7.52
C ARG A 699 28.71 26.66 -7.66
N ALA A 700 28.15 27.42 -8.59
CA ALA A 700 26.69 27.37 -8.91
C ALA A 700 26.26 25.99 -9.40
N LEU A 701 27.04 25.34 -10.26
CA LEU A 701 26.78 23.99 -10.77
C LEU A 701 26.72 22.98 -9.63
N ALA A 702 27.72 22.97 -8.75
CA ALA A 702 27.75 22.05 -7.61
C ALA A 702 26.50 22.18 -6.72
N VAL A 703 26.07 23.42 -6.46
CA VAL A 703 24.82 23.67 -5.68
C VAL A 703 23.58 23.17 -6.41
N TYR A 704 23.49 23.34 -7.74
CA TYR A 704 22.34 22.86 -8.52
C TYR A 704 22.32 21.33 -8.65
N GLU A 705 23.49 20.68 -8.77
CA GLU A 705 23.61 19.22 -8.83
C GLU A 705 23.21 18.58 -7.50
N GLU A 706 23.69 19.12 -6.38
CA GLU A 706 23.32 18.66 -5.03
C GLU A 706 21.80 18.79 -4.78
N GLY A 707 21.20 19.89 -5.27
CA GLY A 707 19.76 20.15 -5.19
C GLY A 707 18.90 19.48 -6.27
N GLY A 708 19.48 18.73 -7.21
CA GLY A 708 18.77 18.10 -8.32
C GLY A 708 18.09 19.10 -9.27
N SER A 709 18.61 20.32 -9.40
CA SER A 709 17.98 21.38 -10.19
C SER A 709 18.19 21.18 -11.70
N PRO A 710 17.15 21.32 -12.55
CA PRO A 710 17.31 21.27 -14.01
C PRO A 710 18.21 22.37 -14.57
N ARG A 711 18.49 23.45 -13.80
CA ARG A 711 19.42 24.50 -14.19
C ARG A 711 20.88 24.03 -14.26
N ALA A 712 21.23 22.93 -13.60
CA ALA A 712 22.56 22.34 -13.69
C ALA A 712 22.99 22.10 -15.14
N ALA A 713 22.10 21.57 -15.98
CA ALA A 713 22.39 21.34 -17.40
C ALA A 713 22.71 22.64 -18.17
N ALA A 714 22.00 23.73 -17.87
CA ALA A 714 22.25 25.02 -18.52
C ALA A 714 23.60 25.64 -18.08
N VAL A 715 23.93 25.55 -16.80
CA VAL A 715 25.22 26.03 -16.28
C VAL A 715 26.38 25.17 -16.81
N LEU A 716 26.20 23.87 -16.91
CA LEU A 716 27.18 22.95 -17.49
C LEU A 716 27.45 23.29 -18.97
N ALA A 717 26.40 23.60 -19.75
CA ALA A 717 26.55 24.04 -21.12
C ALA A 717 27.34 25.34 -21.24
N ARG A 718 27.13 26.32 -20.35
CA ARG A 718 27.92 27.58 -20.29
C ARG A 718 29.39 27.31 -19.98
N LEU A 719 29.68 26.39 -19.04
CA LEU A 719 31.05 25.99 -18.70
C LEU A 719 31.79 25.26 -19.85
N ALA A 720 31.06 24.61 -20.74
CA ALA A 720 31.62 23.90 -21.90
C ALA A 720 31.95 24.82 -23.07
N VAL A 721 31.33 26.00 -23.17
CA VAL A 721 31.53 26.97 -24.28
C VAL A 721 32.59 28.03 -23.92
N GLY A 722 32.80 28.33 -22.68
CA GLY A 722 33.85 29.25 -22.16
C GLY A 722 35.03 28.50 -21.58
#